data_c99ec90c19e3ef81e58a1ba218f8f8d2
#
_entry.id   c99ec90c19e3ef81e58a1ba218f8f8d2
#
_cell.length_a   1.000
_cell.length_b   1.000
_cell.length_c   1.000
_cell.angle_alpha   90.00
_cell.angle_beta   90.00
_cell.angle_gamma   90.00
#
_symmetry.space_group_name_H-M   'P 1'
#
loop_
_entity.id
_entity.type
_entity.pdbx_description
1 polymer ?
#
loop_
_entity_poly.entity_id
_entity_poly.type
_entity_poly.pdbx_seq_one_letter_code
_entity_poly.pdbx_strand_id
1 'polypeptide(L)'
;MVATSVVQQSSAQRDQRLVLWLDELRLEDVPLVGGKNASLGEMIQQLTPQGVRVPSGFATTSYAYRYFIERTGLDAQLREVLGGFDISDVTELRRRGRKARSLILNATFPDDLKAAILDAYHHMCETAGQNLCFDDESCLADHAYTEVDVAVRSSATAEDLPDASFAGQQETYLNVYGDQAVLIACKKCYASLFTDRAISYRTTKDFDHFEVALSVCIQRMVRSDLATSGVMFSIDTETGFQNAVLITAAYGLGENVVQGSVNPDEYVVFKPTLKSGHAPILSKRLGTKSLRMVYDTTGTELTKNEPVPLSDQARFAIAEDDILQLAHWACTIEDHYTQLRGSYSPMDIEWAKDGLTGELFIVQARPETVQSQKSQTELRSYILEVPDGAEPVAKGRAVGDLIGQGEACVILDISEIGQFRPGEVLVTARTDPDWEPIMKQAGAIVTDQGGRTCHAAIIARELGIPAIVGCDNATQVLTTGEPVTVTCAGGEEGLIYRGELPYRVETTQIDSLPETRTKIMMNVGNPEQAFTLAALPNDGVGLARLEFIIANHIQVHPLALLNFNQLPDGNEKRQIQKLTALYEHKPDYFIDKLAQGVGTLAAAFYPKPVVVRLADFKSNEYAHLLGGSTFEPHEENPMLGWRGASRYYDERYRDGFALECHALKRVRDDMGLTNVILMVPFCRTPDEGRWVLDEMAKHGLVRGENGLQVYVMCELPNNVILADEFSQVFDGFSIGSNDLTQLTLGLDRDSSLVAHLFDERSPGVKRMVKMAIQTAKENNRKIGICGQGPSDYPEFARFLVEQGIDSISLNPDTVVKTRLEIADMEQQMG
;
A
#
# COMPACT_ATOMS: atom_id res chain seq x y z
N MET A 1 21.31 -41.96 -26.32
CA MET A 1 20.18 -42.90 -25.96
C MET A 1 20.30 -43.44 -24.51
N VAL A 2 21.48 -43.73 -23.96
CA VAL A 2 21.60 -44.24 -22.58
C VAL A 2 21.37 -43.16 -21.51
N ALA A 3 21.78 -41.91 -21.73
CA ALA A 3 21.63 -40.82 -20.79
C ALA A 3 20.15 -40.38 -20.66
N THR A 4 19.37 -40.43 -21.76
CA THR A 4 17.92 -40.06 -21.77
C THR A 4 17.08 -41.10 -21.02
N SER A 5 17.47 -42.40 -21.07
CA SER A 5 16.74 -43.48 -20.37
C SER A 5 16.96 -43.48 -18.86
N VAL A 6 18.14 -43.06 -18.39
CA VAL A 6 18.46 -42.96 -16.96
C VAL A 6 17.77 -41.76 -16.32
N VAL A 7 17.69 -40.63 -17.02
CA VAL A 7 16.94 -39.45 -16.56
C VAL A 7 15.44 -39.73 -16.50
N GLN A 8 14.87 -40.43 -17.49
CA GLN A 8 13.44 -40.81 -17.48
C GLN A 8 13.11 -41.87 -16.40
N GLN A 9 13.98 -42.80 -16.09
CA GLN A 9 13.76 -43.76 -14.99
C GLN A 9 13.87 -43.09 -13.60
N SER A 10 14.72 -42.09 -13.44
CA SER A 10 14.82 -41.33 -12.18
C SER A 10 13.63 -40.39 -11.94
N SER A 11 13.06 -39.78 -12.99
CA SER A 11 11.86 -38.94 -12.87
C SER A 11 10.61 -39.76 -12.54
N ALA A 12 10.37 -40.88 -13.24
CA ALA A 12 9.21 -41.77 -12.97
C ALA A 12 9.25 -42.36 -11.54
N GLN A 13 10.41 -42.55 -10.95
CA GLN A 13 10.56 -43.00 -9.57
C GLN A 13 10.33 -41.86 -8.56
N ARG A 14 10.66 -40.60 -8.90
CA ARG A 14 10.38 -39.41 -8.09
C ARG A 14 8.87 -39.14 -8.05
N ASP A 15 8.16 -39.27 -9.17
CA ASP A 15 6.72 -39.00 -9.28
C ASP A 15 5.85 -39.95 -8.44
N GLN A 16 6.38 -41.08 -7.99
CA GLN A 16 5.69 -42.06 -7.14
C GLN A 16 6.12 -41.98 -5.66
N ARG A 17 6.98 -41.02 -5.26
CA ARG A 17 7.29 -40.79 -3.84
C ARG A 17 6.07 -40.23 -3.12
N LEU A 18 5.86 -40.70 -1.89
CA LEU A 18 4.73 -40.29 -1.04
C LEU A 18 5.01 -38.94 -0.36
N VAL A 19 6.29 -38.68 -0.06
CA VAL A 19 6.77 -37.47 0.64
C VAL A 19 8.01 -36.97 -0.05
N LEU A 20 8.14 -35.61 -0.13
CA LEU A 20 9.29 -34.89 -0.63
C LEU A 20 9.67 -33.76 0.34
N TRP A 21 10.96 -33.52 0.54
CA TRP A 21 11.44 -32.39 1.33
C TRP A 21 11.28 -31.09 0.53
N LEU A 22 11.01 -29.97 1.22
CA LEU A 22 10.83 -28.68 0.55
C LEU A 22 12.10 -28.23 -0.20
N ASP A 23 13.30 -28.56 0.30
CA ASP A 23 14.58 -28.26 -0.33
C ASP A 23 14.89 -29.14 -1.57
N GLU A 24 14.08 -30.17 -1.82
CA GLU A 24 14.14 -30.98 -3.05
C GLU A 24 13.21 -30.42 -4.17
N LEU A 25 12.33 -29.45 -3.85
CA LEU A 25 11.25 -28.98 -4.73
C LEU A 25 11.66 -27.76 -5.55
N ARG A 26 11.10 -27.66 -6.74
CA ARG A 26 11.24 -26.53 -7.66
C ARG A 26 9.89 -26.09 -8.20
N LEU A 27 9.86 -24.95 -8.87
CA LEU A 27 8.62 -24.40 -9.43
C LEU A 27 7.98 -25.33 -10.48
N GLU A 28 8.77 -26.15 -11.19
CA GLU A 28 8.28 -27.17 -12.14
C GLU A 28 7.54 -28.33 -11.48
N ASP A 29 7.64 -28.49 -10.16
CA ASP A 29 6.98 -29.56 -9.39
C ASP A 29 5.51 -29.23 -8.99
N VAL A 30 4.93 -28.14 -9.49
CA VAL A 30 3.51 -27.77 -9.22
C VAL A 30 2.53 -28.95 -9.45
N PRO A 31 2.63 -29.77 -10.51
CA PRO A 31 1.74 -30.92 -10.69
C PRO A 31 1.90 -31.99 -9.60
N LEU A 32 3.06 -32.03 -8.93
CA LEU A 32 3.39 -33.03 -7.92
C LEU A 32 3.08 -32.58 -6.50
N VAL A 33 3.28 -31.29 -6.18
CA VAL A 33 3.16 -30.79 -4.80
C VAL A 33 2.28 -29.53 -4.66
N GLY A 34 1.68 -29.04 -5.75
CA GLY A 34 0.89 -27.81 -5.76
C GLY A 34 1.73 -26.54 -5.75
N GLY A 35 1.09 -25.40 -6.05
CA GLY A 35 1.76 -24.12 -6.26
C GLY A 35 2.52 -23.61 -5.03
N LYS A 36 1.89 -23.64 -3.85
CA LYS A 36 2.50 -23.15 -2.61
C LYS A 36 3.79 -23.90 -2.23
N ASN A 37 3.76 -25.23 -2.32
CA ASN A 37 4.92 -26.05 -1.95
C ASN A 37 6.04 -25.93 -2.96
N ALA A 38 5.73 -25.88 -4.26
CA ALA A 38 6.69 -25.64 -5.32
C ALA A 38 7.37 -24.26 -5.15
N SER A 39 6.61 -23.22 -4.80
CA SER A 39 7.13 -21.88 -4.52
C SER A 39 8.03 -21.85 -3.29
N LEU A 40 7.66 -22.54 -2.20
CA LEU A 40 8.52 -22.65 -1.00
C LEU A 40 9.85 -23.34 -1.35
N GLY A 41 9.81 -24.44 -2.09
CA GLY A 41 11.00 -25.16 -2.52
C GLY A 41 11.92 -24.31 -3.41
N GLU A 42 11.36 -23.61 -4.37
CA GLU A 42 12.08 -22.67 -5.24
C GLU A 42 12.81 -21.59 -4.40
N MET A 43 12.09 -20.99 -3.42
CA MET A 43 12.70 -19.98 -2.54
C MET A 43 13.81 -20.57 -1.66
N ILE A 44 13.64 -21.78 -1.11
CA ILE A 44 14.67 -22.43 -0.31
C ILE A 44 15.93 -22.65 -1.14
N GLN A 45 15.81 -23.17 -2.36
CA GLN A 45 16.97 -23.49 -3.19
C GLN A 45 17.66 -22.27 -3.77
N GLN A 46 16.89 -21.28 -4.25
CA GLN A 46 17.41 -20.18 -5.05
C GLN A 46 17.62 -18.88 -4.25
N LEU A 47 16.78 -18.64 -3.22
CA LEU A 47 16.78 -17.35 -2.53
C LEU A 47 17.37 -17.41 -1.11
N THR A 48 17.46 -18.59 -0.47
CA THR A 48 18.18 -18.71 0.80
C THR A 48 19.65 -18.32 0.67
N PRO A 49 20.38 -18.66 -0.41
CA PRO A 49 21.73 -18.15 -0.64
C PRO A 49 21.82 -16.62 -0.78
N GLN A 50 20.69 -15.95 -1.08
CA GLN A 50 20.59 -14.49 -1.18
C GLN A 50 20.08 -13.85 0.13
N GLY A 51 19.95 -14.63 1.20
CA GLY A 51 19.58 -14.18 2.54
C GLY A 51 18.09 -14.22 2.86
N VAL A 52 17.22 -14.70 1.95
CA VAL A 52 15.80 -14.92 2.24
C VAL A 52 15.64 -16.18 3.08
N ARG A 53 15.10 -16.08 4.30
CA ARG A 53 14.88 -17.21 5.18
C ARG A 53 13.50 -17.81 4.96
N VAL A 54 13.44 -19.13 4.78
CA VAL A 54 12.20 -19.91 4.67
C VAL A 54 12.26 -21.05 5.68
N PRO A 55 11.19 -21.30 6.47
CA PRO A 55 11.18 -22.41 7.41
C PRO A 55 11.28 -23.76 6.68
N SER A 56 12.05 -24.70 7.23
CA SER A 56 12.17 -26.07 6.71
C SER A 56 10.86 -26.85 6.83
N GLY A 57 10.73 -27.90 6.02
CA GLY A 57 9.56 -28.74 6.03
C GLY A 57 9.59 -29.80 4.94
N PHE A 58 8.49 -30.55 4.84
CA PHE A 58 8.27 -31.53 3.80
C PHE A 58 6.81 -31.49 3.31
N ALA A 59 6.54 -32.09 2.17
CA ALA A 59 5.22 -32.15 1.56
C ALA A 59 4.83 -33.58 1.20
N THR A 60 3.57 -33.98 1.44
CA THR A 60 3.00 -35.14 0.79
C THR A 60 2.77 -34.82 -0.69
N THR A 61 2.83 -35.79 -1.59
CA THR A 61 2.65 -35.54 -3.02
C THR A 61 1.19 -35.68 -3.47
N SER A 62 0.86 -35.19 -4.66
CA SER A 62 -0.41 -35.42 -5.31
C SER A 62 -0.62 -36.93 -5.59
N TYR A 63 0.48 -37.66 -5.81
CA TYR A 63 0.45 -39.12 -5.90
C TYR A 63 0.00 -39.76 -4.57
N ALA A 64 0.50 -39.27 -3.42
CA ALA A 64 0.12 -39.75 -2.11
C ALA A 64 -1.38 -39.55 -1.83
N TYR A 65 -1.93 -38.39 -2.24
CA TYR A 65 -3.38 -38.13 -2.15
C TYR A 65 -4.19 -39.12 -3.00
N ARG A 66 -3.84 -39.28 -4.28
CA ARG A 66 -4.53 -40.24 -5.19
C ARG A 66 -4.41 -41.67 -4.70
N TYR A 67 -3.24 -42.08 -4.23
CA TYR A 67 -2.97 -43.37 -3.63
C TYR A 67 -3.87 -43.64 -2.41
N PHE A 68 -4.01 -42.64 -1.51
CA PHE A 68 -4.90 -42.72 -0.37
C PHE A 68 -6.36 -42.90 -0.80
N ILE A 69 -6.88 -42.10 -1.71
CA ILE A 69 -8.26 -42.16 -2.21
C ILE A 69 -8.54 -43.52 -2.86
N GLU A 70 -7.63 -44.03 -3.69
CA GLU A 70 -7.76 -45.33 -4.39
C GLU A 70 -7.73 -46.52 -3.42
N ARG A 71 -6.70 -46.57 -2.56
CA ARG A 71 -6.47 -47.69 -1.62
C ARG A 71 -7.58 -47.82 -0.59
N THR A 72 -8.23 -46.74 -0.23
CA THR A 72 -9.36 -46.76 0.71
C THR A 72 -10.72 -46.92 0.04
N GLY A 73 -10.77 -46.98 -1.30
CA GLY A 73 -12.02 -47.08 -2.05
C GLY A 73 -12.93 -45.87 -1.97
N LEU A 74 -12.37 -44.72 -1.59
CA LEU A 74 -13.08 -43.44 -1.45
C LEU A 74 -13.53 -42.86 -2.80
N ASP A 75 -12.80 -43.13 -3.92
CA ASP A 75 -13.14 -42.59 -5.23
C ASP A 75 -14.59 -42.85 -5.63
N ALA A 76 -15.03 -44.10 -5.58
CA ALA A 76 -16.41 -44.45 -5.92
C ALA A 76 -17.45 -43.81 -5.00
N GLN A 77 -17.16 -43.72 -3.69
CA GLN A 77 -18.09 -43.16 -2.72
C GLN A 77 -18.20 -41.61 -2.86
N LEU A 78 -17.08 -40.91 -3.13
CA LEU A 78 -17.08 -39.49 -3.35
C LEU A 78 -17.78 -39.10 -4.66
N ARG A 79 -17.58 -39.89 -5.75
CA ARG A 79 -18.32 -39.68 -7.02
C ARG A 79 -19.82 -39.86 -6.83
N GLU A 80 -20.27 -40.86 -6.04
CA GLU A 80 -21.68 -41.03 -5.70
C GLU A 80 -22.24 -39.84 -4.92
N VAL A 81 -21.47 -39.29 -3.95
CA VAL A 81 -21.89 -38.16 -3.10
C VAL A 81 -22.00 -36.87 -3.92
N LEU A 82 -21.05 -36.61 -4.84
CA LEU A 82 -20.96 -35.35 -5.58
C LEU A 82 -21.65 -35.35 -6.94
N GLY A 83 -22.17 -36.53 -7.39
CA GLY A 83 -22.83 -36.65 -8.67
C GLY A 83 -24.22 -36.00 -8.73
N GLY A 84 -24.48 -35.19 -9.77
CA GLY A 84 -25.83 -34.84 -10.25
C GLY A 84 -26.66 -34.00 -9.29
N PHE A 85 -26.12 -32.91 -8.72
CA PHE A 85 -26.93 -31.96 -7.93
C PHE A 85 -26.75 -30.54 -8.45
N ASP A 86 -27.73 -29.68 -8.15
CA ASP A 86 -27.67 -28.25 -8.42
C ASP A 86 -26.89 -27.51 -7.32
N ILE A 87 -25.81 -26.86 -7.70
CA ILE A 87 -24.93 -26.14 -6.79
C ILE A 87 -25.58 -24.88 -6.20
N SER A 88 -26.65 -24.36 -6.82
CA SER A 88 -27.43 -23.23 -6.29
C SER A 88 -28.27 -23.63 -5.08
N ASP A 89 -28.54 -24.95 -4.87
CA ASP A 89 -29.13 -25.46 -3.64
C ASP A 89 -28.06 -25.54 -2.52
N VAL A 90 -27.92 -24.45 -1.77
CA VAL A 90 -26.97 -24.33 -0.66
C VAL A 90 -27.18 -25.42 0.39
N THR A 91 -28.40 -25.88 0.64
CA THR A 91 -28.72 -26.93 1.62
C THR A 91 -28.18 -28.28 1.18
N GLU A 92 -28.39 -28.61 -0.08
CA GLU A 92 -27.87 -29.85 -0.66
C GLU A 92 -26.35 -29.83 -0.79
N LEU A 93 -25.75 -28.70 -1.19
CA LEU A 93 -24.31 -28.49 -1.21
C LEU A 93 -23.70 -28.75 0.18
N ARG A 94 -24.24 -28.12 1.24
CA ARG A 94 -23.79 -28.35 2.63
C ARG A 94 -23.89 -29.78 3.08
N ARG A 95 -25.00 -30.46 2.75
CA ARG A 95 -25.23 -31.85 3.08
C ARG A 95 -24.20 -32.78 2.42
N ARG A 96 -23.94 -32.58 1.14
CA ARG A 96 -23.00 -33.40 0.33
C ARG A 96 -21.56 -33.11 0.70
N GLY A 97 -21.16 -31.82 0.86
CA GLY A 97 -19.83 -31.41 1.31
C GLY A 97 -19.50 -32.03 2.68
N ARG A 98 -20.43 -31.96 3.65
CA ARG A 98 -20.25 -32.59 4.96
C ARG A 98 -20.09 -34.12 4.86
N LYS A 99 -20.87 -34.78 4.01
CA LYS A 99 -20.75 -36.23 3.77
C LYS A 99 -19.40 -36.60 3.16
N ALA A 100 -18.95 -35.87 2.15
CA ALA A 100 -17.66 -36.09 1.49
C ALA A 100 -16.48 -35.90 2.50
N ARG A 101 -16.47 -34.82 3.29
CA ARG A 101 -15.46 -34.59 4.33
C ARG A 101 -15.46 -35.71 5.39
N SER A 102 -16.64 -36.14 5.84
CA SER A 102 -16.77 -37.25 6.79
C SER A 102 -16.18 -38.56 6.29
N LEU A 103 -16.36 -38.89 5.01
CA LEU A 103 -15.77 -40.09 4.40
C LEU A 103 -14.24 -40.07 4.49
N ILE A 104 -13.61 -38.93 4.16
CA ILE A 104 -12.14 -38.79 4.22
C ILE A 104 -11.63 -38.85 5.65
N LEU A 105 -12.27 -38.11 6.59
CA LEU A 105 -11.84 -38.06 8.00
C LEU A 105 -11.91 -39.42 8.68
N ASN A 106 -12.89 -40.25 8.33
CA ASN A 106 -13.05 -41.59 8.91
C ASN A 106 -12.20 -42.69 8.24
N ALA A 107 -11.63 -42.43 7.09
CA ALA A 107 -10.75 -43.37 6.42
C ALA A 107 -9.41 -43.54 7.12
N THR A 108 -8.83 -44.72 7.07
CA THR A 108 -7.51 -44.99 7.65
C THR A 108 -6.43 -44.83 6.57
N PHE A 109 -5.34 -44.12 6.89
CA PHE A 109 -4.20 -44.06 5.99
C PHE A 109 -3.62 -45.47 5.72
N PRO A 110 -3.21 -45.78 4.49
CA PRO A 110 -2.36 -46.93 4.23
C PRO A 110 -1.11 -46.90 5.11
N ASP A 111 -0.66 -48.06 5.59
CA ASP A 111 0.46 -48.18 6.56
C ASP A 111 1.76 -47.55 6.03
N ASP A 112 2.05 -47.70 4.74
CA ASP A 112 3.22 -47.14 4.06
C ASP A 112 3.14 -45.62 3.95
N LEU A 113 1.98 -45.03 3.67
CA LEU A 113 1.80 -43.59 3.66
C LEU A 113 1.90 -43.00 5.07
N LYS A 114 1.28 -43.68 6.04
CA LYS A 114 1.39 -43.29 7.45
C LYS A 114 2.85 -43.29 7.90
N ALA A 115 3.61 -44.35 7.60
CA ALA A 115 5.02 -44.46 7.93
C ALA A 115 5.83 -43.33 7.28
N ALA A 116 5.63 -43.08 5.97
CA ALA A 116 6.38 -42.05 5.25
C ALA A 116 6.17 -40.62 5.85
N ILE A 117 4.95 -40.28 6.28
CA ILE A 117 4.65 -38.99 6.93
C ILE A 117 5.36 -38.91 8.28
N LEU A 118 5.24 -39.96 9.11
CA LEU A 118 5.81 -39.99 10.47
C LEU A 118 7.33 -40.03 10.45
N ASP A 119 7.97 -40.81 9.58
CA ASP A 119 9.41 -40.87 9.42
C ASP A 119 9.99 -39.47 9.06
N ALA A 120 9.32 -38.75 8.16
CA ALA A 120 9.71 -37.40 7.81
C ALA A 120 9.54 -36.41 8.99
N TYR A 121 8.42 -36.51 9.74
CA TYR A 121 8.20 -35.69 10.92
C TYR A 121 9.22 -35.97 12.04
N HIS A 122 9.53 -37.25 12.30
CA HIS A 122 10.55 -37.65 13.26
C HIS A 122 11.94 -37.12 12.88
N HIS A 123 12.29 -37.17 11.59
CA HIS A 123 13.54 -36.59 11.11
C HIS A 123 13.62 -35.08 11.32
N MET A 124 12.49 -34.34 11.15
CA MET A 124 12.43 -32.91 11.52
C MET A 124 12.69 -32.69 13.00
N CYS A 125 12.08 -33.51 13.87
CA CYS A 125 12.27 -33.43 15.33
C CYS A 125 13.73 -33.68 15.74
N GLU A 126 14.38 -34.69 15.15
CA GLU A 126 15.80 -35.02 15.39
C GLU A 126 16.72 -33.87 14.98
N THR A 127 16.49 -33.29 13.79
CA THR A 127 17.31 -32.20 13.25
C THR A 127 17.14 -30.92 14.10
N ALA A 128 15.94 -30.62 14.60
CA ALA A 128 15.68 -29.48 15.46
C ALA A 128 16.34 -29.65 16.84
N GLY A 129 16.31 -30.87 17.41
CA GLY A 129 16.98 -31.20 18.68
C GLY A 129 18.50 -31.03 18.61
N GLN A 130 19.12 -31.40 17.49
CA GLN A 130 20.56 -31.21 17.29
C GLN A 130 20.97 -29.74 17.26
N ASN A 131 20.14 -28.84 16.69
CA ASN A 131 20.42 -27.39 16.63
C ASN A 131 20.29 -26.70 18.00
N LEU A 132 19.54 -27.26 18.94
CA LEU A 132 19.41 -26.72 20.30
C LEU A 132 20.60 -27.09 21.21
N CYS A 133 21.40 -28.07 20.84
CA CYS A 133 22.50 -28.62 21.67
C CYS A 133 23.89 -28.04 21.33
N PHE A 134 24.02 -27.11 20.39
CA PHE A 134 25.34 -26.56 20.02
C PHE A 134 25.98 -25.60 21.05
N ASP A 135 25.19 -25.04 21.98
CA ASP A 135 25.63 -24.01 22.92
C ASP A 135 25.82 -24.50 24.38
N ASP A 136 25.53 -25.78 24.71
CA ASP A 136 25.68 -26.28 26.08
C ASP A 136 26.11 -27.77 26.11
N GLU A 137 27.37 -28.04 26.52
CA GLU A 137 27.92 -29.39 26.70
C GLU A 137 27.18 -30.26 27.77
N SER A 138 26.25 -29.65 28.54
CA SER A 138 25.46 -30.36 29.54
C SER A 138 24.24 -31.10 28.97
N CYS A 139 23.84 -30.81 27.70
CA CYS A 139 22.70 -31.45 27.06
C CYS A 139 22.93 -32.89 26.53
N LEU A 140 24.13 -33.40 26.60
CA LEU A 140 24.49 -34.70 25.99
C LEU A 140 24.01 -35.93 26.80
N ALA A 141 23.37 -35.75 27.93
CA ALA A 141 23.00 -36.86 28.83
C ALA A 141 21.54 -37.32 28.76
N ASP A 142 20.61 -36.51 28.24
CA ASP A 142 19.20 -36.90 28.07
C ASP A 142 18.72 -36.43 26.68
N HIS A 143 18.85 -37.28 25.66
CA HIS A 143 18.19 -37.10 24.37
C HIS A 143 16.67 -37.26 24.55
N ALA A 144 16.02 -36.30 25.19
CA ALA A 144 14.58 -36.18 25.13
C ALA A 144 14.18 -35.77 23.71
N TYR A 145 13.54 -36.66 22.98
CA TYR A 145 12.90 -36.43 21.71
C TYR A 145 11.96 -35.24 21.86
N THR A 146 12.35 -34.09 21.31
CA THR A 146 11.54 -32.87 21.38
C THR A 146 10.63 -32.82 20.19
N GLU A 147 9.34 -33.04 20.38
CA GLU A 147 8.33 -32.86 19.35
C GLU A 147 8.33 -31.41 18.87
N VAL A 148 8.49 -31.21 17.54
CA VAL A 148 8.48 -29.88 16.88
C VAL A 148 7.06 -29.52 16.53
N ASP A 149 6.66 -28.29 16.83
CA ASP A 149 5.41 -27.71 16.38
C ASP A 149 5.48 -27.33 14.88
N VAL A 150 4.44 -27.72 14.16
CA VAL A 150 4.37 -27.54 12.70
C VAL A 150 3.06 -26.86 12.27
N ALA A 151 3.13 -26.14 11.15
CA ALA A 151 1.98 -25.74 10.37
C ALA A 151 1.69 -26.83 9.34
N VAL A 152 0.45 -27.31 9.30
CA VAL A 152 -0.02 -28.30 8.30
C VAL A 152 -0.96 -27.57 7.34
N ARG A 153 -0.51 -27.43 6.08
CA ARG A 153 -1.14 -26.55 5.09
C ARG A 153 -1.44 -27.32 3.81
N SER A 154 -2.58 -27.02 3.20
CA SER A 154 -2.93 -27.58 1.88
C SER A 154 -2.30 -26.80 0.74
N SER A 155 -1.92 -27.52 -0.33
CA SER A 155 -1.42 -26.97 -1.61
C SER A 155 -2.03 -27.77 -2.76
N ALA A 156 -2.94 -27.18 -3.52
CA ALA A 156 -3.61 -27.86 -4.62
C ALA A 156 -2.82 -27.77 -5.94
N THR A 157 -2.94 -28.79 -6.77
CA THR A 157 -2.27 -28.83 -8.09
C THR A 157 -2.87 -27.87 -9.11
N ALA A 158 -4.07 -27.35 -8.85
CA ALA A 158 -4.74 -26.34 -9.67
C ALA A 158 -4.75 -24.94 -9.00
N GLU A 159 -4.00 -24.75 -7.91
CA GLU A 159 -3.87 -23.47 -7.22
C GLU A 159 -2.87 -22.57 -7.96
N ASP A 160 -3.11 -21.25 -7.96
CA ASP A 160 -2.27 -20.25 -8.61
C ASP A 160 -2.18 -20.34 -10.15
N LEU A 161 -3.24 -20.82 -10.80
CA LEU A 161 -3.34 -20.72 -12.25
C LEU A 161 -3.63 -19.26 -12.68
N PRO A 162 -3.14 -18.82 -13.86
CA PRO A 162 -3.32 -17.44 -14.33
C PRO A 162 -4.77 -16.94 -14.35
N ASP A 163 -5.73 -17.84 -14.61
CA ASP A 163 -7.15 -17.51 -14.75
C ASP A 163 -8.02 -18.00 -13.57
N ALA A 164 -7.41 -18.58 -12.54
CA ALA A 164 -8.14 -19.16 -11.42
C ALA A 164 -7.32 -19.13 -10.12
N SER A 165 -7.61 -18.15 -9.25
CA SER A 165 -7.08 -18.11 -7.90
C SER A 165 -7.95 -18.93 -6.95
N PHE A 166 -7.38 -19.98 -6.33
CA PHE A 166 -8.03 -20.73 -5.25
C PHE A 166 -7.81 -20.09 -3.88
N ALA A 167 -7.55 -18.78 -3.82
CA ALA A 167 -7.27 -18.06 -2.59
C ALA A 167 -8.38 -18.26 -1.55
N GLY A 168 -8.00 -18.58 -0.32
CA GLY A 168 -8.95 -18.77 0.80
C GLY A 168 -9.82 -20.03 0.74
N GLN A 169 -9.65 -20.89 -0.26
CA GLN A 169 -10.50 -22.10 -0.44
C GLN A 169 -10.09 -23.26 0.47
N GLN A 170 -8.92 -23.25 1.06
CA GLN A 170 -8.29 -24.37 1.74
C GLN A 170 -7.89 -24.02 3.17
N GLU A 171 -7.67 -25.05 3.99
CA GLU A 171 -7.44 -24.90 5.44
C GLU A 171 -5.97 -25.03 5.81
N THR A 172 -5.57 -24.29 6.86
CA THR A 172 -4.28 -24.38 7.52
C THR A 172 -4.47 -24.70 9.00
N TYR A 173 -3.65 -25.60 9.54
CA TYR A 173 -3.66 -25.98 10.96
C TYR A 173 -2.32 -25.59 11.58
N LEU A 174 -2.35 -24.68 12.54
CA LEU A 174 -1.17 -24.14 13.21
C LEU A 174 -0.95 -24.84 14.56
N ASN A 175 0.28 -24.81 15.07
CA ASN A 175 0.66 -25.40 16.37
C ASN A 175 0.30 -26.90 16.46
N VAL A 176 0.52 -27.65 15.41
CA VAL A 176 0.29 -29.11 15.38
C VAL A 176 1.56 -29.80 15.89
N TYR A 177 1.48 -30.71 16.84
CA TYR A 177 2.62 -31.48 17.35
C TYR A 177 2.20 -32.90 17.72
N GLY A 178 3.12 -33.82 17.59
CA GLY A 178 2.92 -35.25 17.85
C GLY A 178 2.28 -36.02 16.70
N ASP A 179 2.60 -37.31 16.64
CA ASP A 179 2.29 -38.23 15.53
C ASP A 179 0.82 -38.25 15.15
N GLN A 180 -0.05 -38.36 16.14
CA GLN A 180 -1.50 -38.44 15.90
C GLN A 180 -2.07 -37.14 15.40
N ALA A 181 -1.63 -35.99 15.96
CA ALA A 181 -2.14 -34.69 15.55
C ALA A 181 -1.72 -34.35 14.11
N VAL A 182 -0.47 -34.65 13.75
CA VAL A 182 0.05 -34.47 12.36
C VAL A 182 -0.78 -35.28 11.37
N LEU A 183 -1.02 -36.56 11.63
CA LEU A 183 -1.83 -37.41 10.77
C LEU A 183 -3.29 -36.94 10.65
N ILE A 184 -3.88 -36.46 11.75
CA ILE A 184 -5.24 -35.91 11.76
C ILE A 184 -5.29 -34.61 10.93
N ALA A 185 -4.32 -33.74 11.11
CA ALA A 185 -4.23 -32.48 10.36
C ALA A 185 -4.06 -32.76 8.85
N CYS A 186 -3.22 -33.72 8.46
CA CYS A 186 -3.10 -34.14 7.05
C CYS A 186 -4.45 -34.61 6.47
N LYS A 187 -5.21 -35.43 7.21
CA LYS A 187 -6.55 -35.86 6.76
C LYS A 187 -7.52 -34.68 6.67
N LYS A 188 -7.47 -33.74 7.60
CA LYS A 188 -8.29 -32.53 7.56
C LYS A 188 -7.93 -31.67 6.34
N CYS A 189 -6.64 -31.51 6.00
CA CYS A 189 -6.22 -30.86 4.77
C CYS A 189 -6.80 -31.58 3.52
N TYR A 190 -6.72 -32.91 3.45
CA TYR A 190 -7.35 -33.65 2.33
C TYR A 190 -8.86 -33.45 2.26
N ALA A 191 -9.53 -33.38 3.42
CA ALA A 191 -10.97 -33.13 3.49
C ALA A 191 -11.34 -31.69 3.06
N SER A 192 -10.45 -30.71 3.23
CA SER A 192 -10.72 -29.32 2.86
C SER A 192 -10.99 -29.12 1.35
N LEU A 193 -10.53 -30.04 0.51
CA LEU A 193 -10.87 -30.05 -0.91
C LEU A 193 -12.38 -30.19 -1.18
N PHE A 194 -13.14 -30.67 -0.19
CA PHE A 194 -14.58 -30.87 -0.25
C PHE A 194 -15.37 -29.97 0.70
N THR A 195 -14.83 -28.79 1.01
CA THR A 195 -15.61 -27.70 1.62
C THR A 195 -16.66 -27.20 0.64
N ASP A 196 -17.72 -26.64 1.15
CA ASP A 196 -18.85 -26.15 0.34
C ASP A 196 -18.36 -25.11 -0.68
N ARG A 197 -17.48 -24.23 -0.26
CA ARG A 197 -16.82 -23.22 -1.11
C ARG A 197 -15.92 -23.83 -2.19
N ALA A 198 -15.09 -24.82 -1.84
CA ALA A 198 -14.21 -25.49 -2.81
C ALA A 198 -14.99 -26.29 -3.86
N ILE A 199 -16.10 -26.92 -3.48
CA ILE A 199 -17.01 -27.60 -4.42
C ILE A 199 -17.66 -26.55 -5.34
N SER A 200 -18.22 -25.47 -4.78
CA SER A 200 -18.86 -24.38 -5.52
C SER A 200 -17.91 -23.75 -6.52
N TYR A 201 -16.70 -23.41 -6.09
CA TYR A 201 -15.69 -22.79 -6.94
C TYR A 201 -15.32 -23.67 -8.14
N ARG A 202 -14.98 -24.95 -7.92
CA ARG A 202 -14.64 -25.86 -9.00
C ARG A 202 -15.77 -26.01 -10.01
N THR A 203 -17.01 -26.13 -9.54
CA THR A 203 -18.18 -26.22 -10.44
C THR A 203 -18.36 -24.91 -11.23
N THR A 204 -18.22 -23.75 -10.61
CA THR A 204 -18.37 -22.45 -11.31
C THR A 204 -17.28 -22.24 -12.38
N LYS A 205 -16.09 -22.78 -12.16
CA LYS A 205 -14.96 -22.70 -13.09
C LYS A 205 -14.84 -23.91 -14.03
N ASP A 206 -15.81 -24.81 -14.01
CA ASP A 206 -15.87 -26.03 -14.85
C ASP A 206 -14.69 -27.01 -14.66
N PHE A 207 -14.15 -27.08 -13.43
CA PHE A 207 -13.13 -28.04 -13.05
C PHE A 207 -13.74 -29.34 -12.56
N ASP A 208 -13.25 -30.49 -13.05
CA ASP A 208 -13.63 -31.82 -12.49
C ASP A 208 -13.12 -31.91 -11.03
N HIS A 209 -14.03 -32.30 -10.15
CA HIS A 209 -13.71 -32.45 -8.71
C HIS A 209 -12.60 -33.47 -8.42
N PHE A 210 -12.34 -34.42 -9.33
CA PHE A 210 -11.42 -35.54 -9.16
C PHE A 210 -10.10 -35.38 -9.93
N GLU A 211 -10.00 -34.38 -10.82
CA GLU A 211 -8.75 -34.04 -11.50
C GLU A 211 -7.82 -33.26 -10.60
N VAL A 212 -8.40 -32.41 -9.73
CA VAL A 212 -7.63 -31.63 -8.75
C VAL A 212 -7.14 -32.54 -7.62
N ALA A 213 -5.84 -32.61 -7.44
CA ALA A 213 -5.20 -33.32 -6.34
C ALA A 213 -4.63 -32.34 -5.32
N LEU A 214 -4.45 -32.82 -4.10
CA LEU A 214 -3.93 -32.03 -2.99
C LEU A 214 -2.58 -32.59 -2.50
N SER A 215 -1.65 -31.72 -2.29
CA SER A 215 -0.45 -31.92 -1.48
C SER A 215 -0.66 -31.28 -0.10
N VAL A 216 -0.05 -31.83 0.93
CA VAL A 216 -0.06 -31.26 2.28
C VAL A 216 1.36 -30.92 2.67
N CYS A 217 1.59 -29.64 2.96
CA CYS A 217 2.84 -29.14 3.53
C CYS A 217 2.84 -29.33 5.05
N ILE A 218 3.92 -29.89 5.56
CA ILE A 218 4.23 -29.94 7.00
C ILE A 218 5.47 -29.09 7.17
N GLN A 219 5.29 -27.86 7.67
CA GLN A 219 6.35 -26.85 7.77
C GLN A 219 6.58 -26.49 9.24
N ARG A 220 7.84 -26.32 9.64
CA ARG A 220 8.19 -25.88 10.99
C ARG A 220 7.54 -24.54 11.29
N MET A 221 6.91 -24.42 12.46
CA MET A 221 6.34 -23.14 12.92
C MET A 221 7.42 -22.09 13.18
N VAL A 222 7.13 -20.86 12.79
CA VAL A 222 7.84 -19.67 13.28
C VAL A 222 7.09 -19.14 14.48
N ARG A 223 7.76 -18.94 15.60
CA ARG A 223 7.16 -18.58 16.89
C ARG A 223 6.70 -17.11 16.91
N SER A 224 5.92 -16.73 15.92
CA SER A 224 5.33 -15.38 15.83
C SER A 224 4.23 -15.14 16.85
N ASP A 225 3.69 -16.21 17.47
CA ASP A 225 2.82 -16.10 18.66
C ASP A 225 3.47 -15.30 19.80
N LEU A 226 4.81 -15.28 19.86
CA LEU A 226 5.61 -14.51 20.80
C LEU A 226 6.12 -13.17 20.24
N ALA A 227 5.89 -12.91 18.94
CA ALA A 227 6.37 -11.72 18.24
C ALA A 227 5.30 -11.17 17.29
N THR A 228 5.61 -11.12 15.98
CA THR A 228 4.78 -10.47 14.97
C THR A 228 4.76 -11.25 13.65
N SER A 229 3.74 -11.00 12.87
CA SER A 229 3.60 -11.54 11.52
C SER A 229 2.81 -10.58 10.63
N GLY A 230 2.76 -10.85 9.35
CA GLY A 230 2.01 -10.02 8.42
C GLY A 230 2.06 -10.52 6.98
N VAL A 231 1.57 -9.68 6.11
CA VAL A 231 1.55 -9.88 4.65
C VAL A 231 2.26 -8.70 3.99
N MET A 232 2.93 -8.94 2.90
CA MET A 232 3.50 -7.88 2.07
C MET A 232 3.27 -8.14 0.58
N PHE A 233 3.11 -7.04 -0.16
CA PHE A 233 2.97 -7.06 -1.61
C PHE A 233 4.12 -6.29 -2.25
N SER A 234 4.68 -6.85 -3.32
CA SER A 234 5.70 -6.15 -4.09
C SER A 234 5.13 -5.18 -5.13
N ILE A 235 3.91 -4.74 -4.95
CA ILE A 235 3.19 -3.74 -5.75
C ILE A 235 2.22 -3.00 -4.83
N ASP A 236 1.89 -1.74 -5.12
CA ASP A 236 0.75 -1.12 -4.45
C ASP A 236 -0.56 -1.74 -4.94
N THR A 237 -1.29 -2.37 -4.04
CA THR A 237 -2.48 -3.15 -4.35
C THR A 237 -3.70 -2.31 -4.74
N GLU A 238 -3.66 -0.98 -4.51
CA GLU A 238 -4.74 -0.07 -4.87
C GLU A 238 -4.55 0.52 -6.27
N THR A 239 -3.39 1.10 -6.50
CA THR A 239 -3.12 1.87 -7.72
C THR A 239 -2.39 1.05 -8.79
N GLY A 240 -1.82 -0.10 -8.42
CA GLY A 240 -0.94 -0.86 -9.30
C GLY A 240 0.45 -0.23 -9.47
N PHE A 241 0.85 0.72 -8.59
CA PHE A 241 2.16 1.33 -8.66
C PHE A 241 3.26 0.29 -8.37
N GLN A 242 4.06 0.01 -9.40
CA GLN A 242 5.01 -1.11 -9.40
C GLN A 242 6.25 -0.88 -8.52
N ASN A 243 6.59 0.38 -8.23
CA ASN A 243 7.82 0.74 -7.53
C ASN A 243 7.65 0.85 -6.00
N ALA A 244 6.59 0.30 -5.43
CA ALA A 244 6.37 0.23 -3.99
C ALA A 244 6.28 -1.20 -3.46
N VAL A 245 6.70 -1.40 -2.21
CA VAL A 245 6.39 -2.57 -1.38
C VAL A 245 5.43 -2.12 -0.29
N LEU A 246 4.27 -2.77 -0.21
CA LEU A 246 3.30 -2.59 0.86
C LEU A 246 3.52 -3.70 1.89
N ILE A 247 3.74 -3.36 3.17
CA ILE A 247 3.97 -4.31 4.26
C ILE A 247 2.92 -4.06 5.33
N THR A 248 2.29 -5.14 5.83
CA THR A 248 1.42 -5.09 7.01
C THR A 248 2.04 -5.88 8.16
N ALA A 249 1.78 -5.46 9.41
CA ALA A 249 2.28 -6.13 10.60
C ALA A 249 1.28 -6.11 11.75
N ALA A 250 1.13 -7.26 12.43
CA ALA A 250 0.37 -7.38 13.67
C ALA A 250 1.07 -8.32 14.65
N TYR A 251 0.68 -8.28 15.91
CA TYR A 251 1.17 -9.19 16.93
C TYR A 251 0.55 -10.58 16.78
N GLY A 252 1.34 -11.62 17.06
CA GLY A 252 0.89 -13.00 17.07
C GLY A 252 1.00 -13.69 15.72
N LEU A 253 0.29 -14.81 15.57
CA LEU A 253 0.23 -15.62 14.36
C LEU A 253 -0.52 -14.87 13.24
N GLY A 254 -0.08 -15.06 11.99
CA GLY A 254 -0.52 -14.31 10.81
C GLY A 254 -1.98 -14.50 10.40
N GLU A 255 -2.65 -15.51 10.93
CA GLU A 255 -4.03 -15.84 10.55
C GLU A 255 -4.99 -14.67 10.79
N ASN A 256 -4.82 -13.92 11.90
CA ASN A 256 -5.65 -12.73 12.17
C ASN A 256 -5.50 -11.63 11.13
N VAL A 257 -4.32 -11.48 10.50
CA VAL A 257 -4.10 -10.50 9.42
C VAL A 257 -4.79 -10.96 8.14
N VAL A 258 -4.58 -12.23 7.77
CA VAL A 258 -5.16 -12.82 6.56
C VAL A 258 -6.69 -12.86 6.63
N GLN A 259 -7.26 -13.21 7.78
CA GLN A 259 -8.71 -13.23 8.01
C GLN A 259 -9.33 -11.83 8.22
N GLY A 260 -8.53 -10.76 8.35
CA GLY A 260 -9.02 -9.42 8.62
C GLY A 260 -9.62 -9.22 10.02
N SER A 261 -9.21 -10.06 10.97
CA SER A 261 -9.68 -9.98 12.36
C SER A 261 -9.03 -8.83 13.15
N VAL A 262 -8.00 -8.21 12.59
CA VAL A 262 -7.27 -7.08 13.16
C VAL A 262 -7.01 -6.01 12.13
N ASN A 263 -6.85 -4.76 12.58
CA ASN A 263 -6.35 -3.67 11.77
C ASN A 263 -4.83 -3.58 11.99
N PRO A 264 -3.98 -4.06 11.06
CA PRO A 264 -2.54 -4.11 11.22
C PRO A 264 -1.89 -2.73 11.04
N ASP A 265 -0.62 -2.61 11.44
CA ASP A 265 0.22 -1.52 10.97
C ASP A 265 0.46 -1.67 9.48
N GLU A 266 0.64 -0.54 8.77
CA GLU A 266 0.94 -0.51 7.34
C GLU A 266 2.19 0.33 7.08
N TYR A 267 3.04 -0.15 6.16
CA TYR A 267 4.27 0.51 5.74
C TYR A 267 4.39 0.46 4.22
N VAL A 268 4.86 1.56 3.64
CA VAL A 268 5.13 1.64 2.19
C VAL A 268 6.61 1.98 1.99
N VAL A 269 7.31 1.18 1.19
CA VAL A 269 8.74 1.34 0.90
C VAL A 269 8.96 1.46 -0.60
N PHE A 270 9.80 2.42 -1.02
CA PHE A 270 10.09 2.66 -2.43
C PHE A 270 11.26 1.81 -2.93
N LYS A 271 11.03 0.95 -3.92
CA LYS A 271 12.00 -0.04 -4.40
C LYS A 271 13.26 0.55 -5.06
N PRO A 272 13.19 1.54 -5.99
CA PRO A 272 14.36 1.97 -6.73
C PRO A 272 15.51 2.49 -5.87
N THR A 273 15.21 3.33 -4.88
CA THR A 273 16.25 3.87 -3.99
C THR A 273 16.62 2.91 -2.87
N LEU A 274 15.71 2.01 -2.45
CA LEU A 274 16.03 0.89 -1.57
C LEU A 274 17.11 -0.02 -2.20
N LYS A 275 16.94 -0.41 -3.47
CA LYS A 275 17.95 -1.19 -4.23
C LYS A 275 19.30 -0.46 -4.36
N SER A 276 19.31 0.85 -4.22
CA SER A 276 20.53 1.68 -4.22
C SER A 276 21.13 1.91 -2.83
N GLY A 277 20.60 1.26 -1.78
CA GLY A 277 21.13 1.29 -0.42
C GLY A 277 20.62 2.41 0.47
N HIS A 278 19.50 3.07 0.11
CA HIS A 278 18.83 4.06 0.94
C HIS A 278 17.71 3.43 1.79
N ALA A 279 17.12 4.21 2.70
CA ALA A 279 16.02 3.82 3.57
C ALA A 279 14.70 4.55 3.22
N PRO A 280 14.08 4.28 2.06
CA PRO A 280 12.96 5.03 1.53
C PRO A 280 11.61 4.55 2.08
N ILE A 281 11.39 4.65 3.38
CA ILE A 281 10.08 4.38 3.99
C ILE A 281 9.19 5.59 3.75
N LEU A 282 8.25 5.45 2.80
CA LEU A 282 7.34 6.53 2.36
C LEU A 282 6.19 6.78 3.33
N SER A 283 5.73 5.74 4.02
CA SER A 283 4.60 5.83 4.93
C SER A 283 4.72 4.81 6.06
N LYS A 284 4.33 5.24 7.27
CA LYS A 284 4.12 4.39 8.45
C LYS A 284 2.77 4.76 9.06
N ARG A 285 1.86 3.79 9.11
CA ARG A 285 0.54 3.95 9.69
C ARG A 285 0.32 2.95 10.82
N LEU A 286 -0.07 3.45 11.97
CA LEU A 286 -0.37 2.63 13.14
C LEU A 286 -1.77 2.03 13.02
N GLY A 287 -1.87 0.70 13.11
CA GLY A 287 -3.12 -0.03 13.25
C GLY A 287 -3.55 -0.18 14.70
N THR A 288 -4.81 -0.50 14.94
CA THR A 288 -5.32 -0.74 16.32
C THR A 288 -4.80 -2.04 16.92
N LYS A 289 -4.53 -3.06 16.12
CA LYS A 289 -3.96 -4.35 16.53
C LYS A 289 -4.56 -4.90 17.85
N SER A 290 -5.89 -4.84 17.99
CA SER A 290 -6.58 -5.10 19.23
C SER A 290 -6.49 -6.55 19.73
N LEU A 291 -6.25 -7.51 18.83
CA LEU A 291 -6.16 -8.94 19.10
C LEU A 291 -4.84 -9.50 18.58
N ARG A 292 -4.34 -10.51 19.24
CA ARG A 292 -3.24 -11.38 18.77
C ARG A 292 -3.63 -12.85 18.91
N MET A 293 -3.26 -13.66 17.95
CA MET A 293 -3.43 -15.11 18.03
C MET A 293 -2.16 -15.74 18.60
N VAL A 294 -2.33 -16.55 19.64
CA VAL A 294 -1.24 -17.24 20.35
C VAL A 294 -1.56 -18.71 20.50
N TYR A 295 -0.57 -19.51 20.90
CA TYR A 295 -0.77 -20.92 21.25
C TYR A 295 -1.67 -21.04 22.48
N ASP A 296 -2.64 -21.97 22.44
CA ASP A 296 -3.44 -22.30 23.62
C ASP A 296 -2.77 -23.45 24.41
N THR A 297 -2.14 -23.09 25.51
CA THR A 297 -1.45 -24.04 26.40
C THR A 297 -2.36 -24.62 27.45
N THR A 298 -3.61 -24.17 27.56
CA THR A 298 -4.52 -24.49 28.67
C THR A 298 -5.87 -25.04 28.21
N GLY A 299 -6.23 -24.91 26.95
CA GLY A 299 -7.49 -25.31 26.37
C GLY A 299 -7.44 -26.61 25.56
N THR A 300 -8.50 -26.85 24.81
CA THR A 300 -8.62 -27.96 23.87
C THR A 300 -8.31 -27.56 22.43
N GLU A 301 -8.22 -26.26 22.18
CA GLU A 301 -7.87 -25.68 20.88
C GLU A 301 -6.34 -25.55 20.76
N LEU A 302 -5.83 -25.54 19.54
CA LEU A 302 -4.38 -25.39 19.27
C LEU A 302 -3.91 -23.94 19.41
N THR A 303 -4.79 -23.00 19.09
CA THR A 303 -4.54 -21.55 19.12
C THR A 303 -5.75 -20.82 19.72
N LYS A 304 -5.54 -19.64 20.28
CA LYS A 304 -6.59 -18.75 20.79
C LYS A 304 -6.27 -17.29 20.53
N ASN A 305 -7.31 -16.46 20.47
CA ASN A 305 -7.16 -15.01 20.42
C ASN A 305 -7.11 -14.40 21.82
N GLU A 306 -6.13 -13.51 22.04
CA GLU A 306 -5.98 -12.72 23.26
C GLU A 306 -5.95 -11.21 22.92
N PRO A 307 -6.48 -10.34 23.81
CA PRO A 307 -6.37 -8.89 23.62
C PRO A 307 -4.91 -8.45 23.73
N VAL A 308 -4.49 -7.55 22.85
CA VAL A 308 -3.17 -6.90 22.89
C VAL A 308 -3.20 -5.81 23.97
N PRO A 309 -2.17 -5.70 24.85
CA PRO A 309 -2.08 -4.60 25.81
C PRO A 309 -2.13 -3.22 25.12
N LEU A 310 -2.81 -2.25 25.71
CA LEU A 310 -2.94 -0.90 25.16
C LEU A 310 -1.58 -0.22 24.89
N SER A 311 -0.58 -0.51 25.72
CA SER A 311 0.80 -0.04 25.51
C SER A 311 1.40 -0.55 24.20
N ASP A 312 1.06 -1.76 23.78
CA ASP A 312 1.57 -2.41 22.58
C ASP A 312 0.75 -1.99 21.35
N GLN A 313 -0.55 -1.78 21.50
CA GLN A 313 -1.40 -1.17 20.46
C GLN A 313 -0.93 0.24 20.08
N ALA A 314 -0.39 1.00 21.04
CA ALA A 314 0.08 2.36 20.87
C ALA A 314 1.49 2.49 20.26
N ARG A 315 2.08 1.41 19.75
CA ARG A 315 3.40 1.43 19.08
C ARG A 315 3.40 0.53 17.85
N PHE A 316 4.34 0.78 16.94
CA PHE A 316 4.52 -0.07 15.77
C PHE A 316 4.99 -1.48 16.18
N ALA A 317 4.47 -2.49 15.49
CA ALA A 317 4.73 -3.90 15.78
C ALA A 317 6.14 -4.35 15.36
N ILE A 318 6.76 -3.67 14.40
CA ILE A 318 8.11 -3.97 13.90
C ILE A 318 8.97 -2.71 13.81
N ALA A 319 10.29 -2.90 13.86
CA ALA A 319 11.28 -1.83 13.74
C ALA A 319 11.55 -1.46 12.27
N GLU A 320 12.19 -0.31 12.03
CA GLU A 320 12.53 0.15 10.67
C GLU A 320 13.48 -0.81 9.95
N ASP A 321 14.43 -1.42 10.66
CA ASP A 321 15.32 -2.44 10.10
C ASP A 321 14.56 -3.67 9.61
N ASP A 322 13.53 -4.12 10.33
CA ASP A 322 12.65 -5.22 9.90
C ASP A 322 11.86 -4.83 8.63
N ILE A 323 11.34 -3.58 8.58
CA ILE A 323 10.61 -3.06 7.42
C ILE A 323 11.50 -3.07 6.18
N LEU A 324 12.72 -2.55 6.28
CA LEU A 324 13.67 -2.49 5.17
C LEU A 324 14.14 -3.88 4.75
N GLN A 325 14.37 -4.79 5.70
CA GLN A 325 14.74 -6.17 5.40
C GLN A 325 13.63 -6.92 4.65
N LEU A 326 12.38 -6.79 5.09
CA LEU A 326 11.21 -7.37 4.41
C LEU A 326 11.05 -6.79 3.00
N ALA A 327 11.21 -5.47 2.85
CA ALA A 327 11.14 -4.82 1.55
C ALA A 327 12.25 -5.29 0.60
N HIS A 328 13.49 -5.49 1.08
CA HIS A 328 14.57 -6.08 0.30
C HIS A 328 14.23 -7.50 -0.15
N TRP A 329 13.69 -8.33 0.73
CA TRP A 329 13.26 -9.68 0.38
C TRP A 329 12.12 -9.68 -0.65
N ALA A 330 11.14 -8.79 -0.50
CA ALA A 330 10.08 -8.64 -1.49
C ALA A 330 10.63 -8.31 -2.88
N CYS A 331 11.62 -7.39 -2.97
CA CYS A 331 12.31 -7.09 -4.23
C CYS A 331 13.08 -8.30 -4.79
N THR A 332 13.81 -9.03 -3.93
CA THR A 332 14.57 -10.21 -4.34
C THR A 332 13.66 -11.31 -4.89
N ILE A 333 12.54 -11.56 -4.21
CA ILE A 333 11.53 -12.54 -4.63
C ILE A 333 10.90 -12.11 -5.96
N GLU A 334 10.44 -10.86 -6.07
CA GLU A 334 9.85 -10.32 -7.30
C GLU A 334 10.81 -10.41 -8.50
N ASP A 335 12.05 -10.00 -8.32
CA ASP A 335 13.07 -10.04 -9.38
C ASP A 335 13.31 -11.48 -9.87
N HIS A 336 13.37 -12.44 -8.94
CA HIS A 336 13.54 -13.86 -9.26
C HIS A 336 12.36 -14.41 -10.07
N TYR A 337 11.12 -14.20 -9.61
CA TYR A 337 9.91 -14.70 -10.30
C TYR A 337 9.67 -13.97 -11.64
N THR A 338 9.98 -12.68 -11.73
CA THR A 338 9.95 -11.91 -12.98
C THR A 338 10.93 -12.50 -14.01
N GLN A 339 12.14 -12.85 -13.58
CA GLN A 339 13.14 -13.49 -14.45
C GLN A 339 12.69 -14.88 -14.91
N LEU A 340 12.15 -15.71 -14.01
CA LEU A 340 11.66 -17.05 -14.34
C LEU A 340 10.49 -17.04 -15.33
N ARG A 341 9.56 -16.09 -15.18
CA ARG A 341 8.37 -15.99 -16.03
C ARG A 341 8.59 -15.21 -17.33
N GLY A 342 9.69 -14.45 -17.42
CA GLY A 342 9.97 -13.58 -18.56
C GLY A 342 9.03 -12.38 -18.69
N SER A 343 8.22 -12.10 -17.68
CA SER A 343 7.31 -10.95 -17.58
C SER A 343 7.22 -10.47 -16.14
N TYR A 344 6.91 -9.18 -15.94
CA TYR A 344 6.76 -8.61 -14.61
C TYR A 344 5.78 -9.43 -13.75
N SER A 345 6.24 -9.87 -12.60
CA SER A 345 5.49 -10.76 -11.71
C SER A 345 5.53 -10.26 -10.27
N PRO A 346 4.65 -9.31 -9.91
CA PRO A 346 4.54 -8.86 -8.52
C PRO A 346 4.06 -9.99 -7.63
N MET A 347 4.44 -9.94 -6.36
CA MET A 347 4.27 -11.05 -5.42
C MET A 347 3.43 -10.65 -4.21
N ASP A 348 2.60 -11.58 -3.77
CA ASP A 348 1.88 -11.63 -2.49
C ASP A 348 2.65 -12.57 -1.55
N ILE A 349 3.10 -12.06 -0.41
CA ILE A 349 4.08 -12.73 0.44
C ILE A 349 3.62 -12.69 1.90
N GLU A 350 3.54 -13.85 2.55
CA GLU A 350 3.30 -13.97 3.98
C GLU A 350 4.66 -14.07 4.71
N TRP A 351 4.80 -13.35 5.81
CA TRP A 351 6.02 -13.31 6.61
C TRP A 351 5.72 -13.45 8.11
N ALA A 352 6.72 -13.91 8.86
CA ALA A 352 6.64 -14.04 10.30
C ALA A 352 7.99 -13.74 10.95
N LYS A 353 7.96 -13.16 12.17
CA LYS A 353 9.13 -12.93 13.01
C LYS A 353 9.10 -13.94 14.16
N ASP A 354 10.19 -14.64 14.37
CA ASP A 354 10.33 -15.60 15.45
C ASP A 354 10.64 -14.88 16.78
N GLY A 355 9.80 -15.07 17.78
CA GLY A 355 9.94 -14.41 19.09
C GLY A 355 11.06 -14.99 19.95
N LEU A 356 11.61 -16.15 19.60
CA LEU A 356 12.73 -16.75 20.32
C LEU A 356 14.08 -16.30 19.78
N THR A 357 14.20 -16.23 18.45
CA THR A 357 15.46 -15.86 17.77
C THR A 357 15.50 -14.41 17.34
N GLY A 358 14.35 -13.75 17.19
CA GLY A 358 14.21 -12.41 16.62
C GLY A 358 14.35 -12.38 15.09
N GLU A 359 14.51 -13.53 14.43
CA GLU A 359 14.70 -13.63 12.98
C GLU A 359 13.38 -13.53 12.21
N LEU A 360 13.46 -12.94 11.01
CA LEU A 360 12.37 -12.89 10.04
C LEU A 360 12.39 -14.12 9.13
N PHE A 361 11.19 -14.57 8.72
CA PHE A 361 11.01 -15.69 7.79
C PHE A 361 9.90 -15.37 6.78
N ILE A 362 10.06 -15.84 5.54
CA ILE A 362 9.01 -15.91 4.54
C ILE A 362 8.31 -17.26 4.69
N VAL A 363 7.01 -17.26 4.93
CA VAL A 363 6.25 -18.48 5.16
C VAL A 363 5.40 -18.90 3.96
N GLN A 364 5.14 -17.98 3.02
CA GLN A 364 4.53 -18.24 1.73
C GLN A 364 4.83 -17.10 0.75
N ALA A 365 4.95 -17.41 -0.54
CA ALA A 365 4.95 -16.41 -1.62
C ALA A 365 4.18 -16.94 -2.83
N ARG A 366 3.38 -16.08 -3.47
CA ARG A 366 2.65 -16.37 -4.70
C ARG A 366 2.57 -15.12 -5.58
N PRO A 367 2.38 -15.25 -6.89
CA PRO A 367 2.16 -14.11 -7.77
C PRO A 367 0.88 -13.36 -7.40
N GLU A 368 0.97 -12.04 -7.47
CA GLU A 368 -0.20 -11.17 -7.42
C GLU A 368 -0.88 -11.20 -8.79
N THR A 369 -2.22 -11.42 -8.83
CA THR A 369 -2.96 -11.67 -10.08
C THR A 369 -4.06 -10.64 -10.38
N VAL A 370 -4.31 -9.68 -9.48
CA VAL A 370 -5.40 -8.71 -9.62
C VAL A 370 -4.93 -7.44 -10.32
N GLN A 371 -3.93 -6.77 -9.76
CA GLN A 371 -3.42 -5.51 -10.32
C GLN A 371 -2.51 -5.71 -11.52
N SER A 372 -1.78 -6.83 -11.55
CA SER A 372 -0.91 -7.18 -12.68
C SER A 372 -1.65 -7.40 -14.01
N GLN A 373 -2.94 -7.70 -13.97
CA GLN A 373 -3.79 -7.94 -15.15
C GLN A 373 -4.57 -6.72 -15.61
N LYS A 374 -4.64 -5.63 -14.83
CA LYS A 374 -5.33 -4.40 -15.24
C LYS A 374 -4.59 -3.71 -16.39
N SER A 375 -5.31 -3.48 -17.48
CA SER A 375 -4.81 -2.67 -18.60
C SER A 375 -4.68 -1.21 -18.16
N GLN A 376 -3.49 -0.62 -18.34
CA GLN A 376 -3.22 0.78 -18.02
C GLN A 376 -3.61 1.75 -19.16
N THR A 377 -4.45 1.34 -20.11
CA THR A 377 -4.78 2.12 -21.32
C THR A 377 -5.88 3.15 -21.13
N GLU A 378 -6.73 2.94 -20.11
CA GLU A 378 -7.82 3.87 -19.74
C GLU A 378 -7.72 4.26 -18.27
N LEU A 379 -7.70 5.55 -18.00
CA LEU A 379 -7.87 6.07 -16.65
C LEU A 379 -9.33 6.49 -16.47
N ARG A 380 -10.01 5.93 -15.46
CA ARG A 380 -11.35 6.35 -15.03
C ARG A 380 -11.24 7.05 -13.69
N SER A 381 -11.68 8.29 -13.63
CA SER A 381 -11.74 9.08 -12.41
C SER A 381 -13.19 9.23 -11.96
N TYR A 382 -13.48 8.89 -10.71
CA TYR A 382 -14.80 9.01 -10.11
C TYR A 382 -14.84 10.27 -9.26
N ILE A 383 -15.79 11.16 -9.52
CA ILE A 383 -15.93 12.44 -8.83
C ILE A 383 -17.30 12.50 -8.16
N LEU A 384 -17.29 12.42 -6.82
CA LEU A 384 -18.51 12.55 -6.01
C LEU A 384 -18.90 14.01 -5.85
N GLU A 385 -20.15 14.32 -6.08
CA GLU A 385 -20.71 15.65 -5.88
C GLU A 385 -21.33 15.70 -4.47
N VAL A 386 -20.52 16.15 -3.50
CA VAL A 386 -20.94 16.24 -2.10
C VAL A 386 -21.64 17.58 -1.88
N PRO A 387 -22.90 17.60 -1.38
CA PRO A 387 -23.59 18.84 -1.02
C PRO A 387 -22.86 19.61 0.09
N ASP A 388 -22.89 20.94 0.04
CA ASP A 388 -22.30 21.79 1.06
C ASP A 388 -22.79 21.42 2.47
N GLY A 389 -21.85 21.12 3.37
CA GLY A 389 -22.15 20.76 4.77
C GLY A 389 -22.53 19.29 5.00
N ALA A 390 -22.49 18.41 3.99
CA ALA A 390 -22.66 16.98 4.21
C ALA A 390 -21.39 16.37 4.82
N GLU A 391 -21.54 15.74 5.98
CA GLU A 391 -20.44 15.04 6.66
C GLU A 391 -20.57 13.53 6.45
N PRO A 392 -19.44 12.80 6.30
CA PRO A 392 -19.47 11.34 6.24
C PRO A 392 -19.89 10.76 7.59
N VAL A 393 -20.70 9.71 7.56
CA VAL A 393 -21.21 9.03 8.77
C VAL A 393 -20.24 7.99 9.31
N ALA A 394 -19.40 7.44 8.43
CA ALA A 394 -18.30 6.54 8.79
C ALA A 394 -17.16 6.69 7.79
N LYS A 395 -15.96 6.26 8.20
CA LYS A 395 -14.76 6.30 7.39
C LYS A 395 -13.85 5.14 7.71
N GLY A 396 -13.03 4.73 6.76
CA GLY A 396 -12.07 3.64 6.91
C GLY A 396 -11.04 3.66 5.79
N ARG A 397 -10.39 2.53 5.54
CA ARG A 397 -9.44 2.38 4.44
C ARG A 397 -10.17 2.11 3.14
N ALA A 398 -9.92 2.93 2.13
CA ALA A 398 -10.41 2.70 0.78
C ALA A 398 -9.74 1.48 0.14
N VAL A 399 -10.54 0.72 -0.58
CA VAL A 399 -10.11 -0.40 -1.43
C VAL A 399 -10.64 -0.13 -2.85
N GLY A 400 -9.73 0.12 -3.77
CA GLY A 400 -10.04 0.63 -5.10
C GLY A 400 -10.31 2.14 -5.12
N ASP A 401 -10.79 2.63 -6.26
CA ASP A 401 -11.04 4.05 -6.57
C ASP A 401 -12.49 4.30 -7.00
N LEU A 402 -13.37 3.35 -6.76
CA LEU A 402 -14.75 3.34 -7.21
C LEU A 402 -15.70 4.02 -6.23
N ILE A 403 -16.90 4.33 -6.72
CA ILE A 403 -18.05 4.73 -5.90
C ILE A 403 -19.12 3.66 -6.05
N GLY A 404 -19.69 3.22 -4.92
CA GLY A 404 -20.82 2.29 -4.88
C GLY A 404 -21.99 2.89 -4.10
N GLN A 405 -23.21 2.55 -4.52
CA GLN A 405 -24.45 3.02 -3.91
C GLN A 405 -25.42 1.87 -3.72
N GLY A 406 -26.27 1.97 -2.71
CA GLY A 406 -27.31 1.00 -2.42
C GLY A 406 -27.86 1.14 -1.02
N GLU A 407 -28.86 0.35 -0.68
CA GLU A 407 -29.35 0.24 0.69
C GLU A 407 -28.34 -0.54 1.55
N ALA A 408 -27.98 -0.01 2.71
CA ALA A 408 -27.13 -0.71 3.65
C ALA A 408 -27.82 -1.98 4.16
N CYS A 409 -27.11 -3.10 4.16
CA CYS A 409 -27.54 -4.35 4.77
C CYS A 409 -26.53 -4.77 5.85
N VAL A 410 -26.89 -4.54 7.11
CA VAL A 410 -26.05 -4.87 8.26
C VAL A 410 -26.24 -6.33 8.63
N ILE A 411 -25.21 -7.15 8.44
CA ILE A 411 -25.20 -8.57 8.77
C ILE A 411 -24.03 -8.84 9.72
N LEU A 412 -24.32 -9.34 10.91
CA LEU A 412 -23.31 -9.61 11.93
C LEU A 412 -22.90 -11.09 12.01
N ASP A 413 -23.76 -11.98 11.54
CA ASP A 413 -23.53 -13.42 11.54
C ASP A 413 -23.85 -14.03 10.17
N ILE A 414 -22.98 -14.93 9.70
CA ILE A 414 -23.10 -15.60 8.40
C ILE A 414 -24.42 -16.40 8.23
N SER A 415 -25.06 -16.77 9.33
CA SER A 415 -26.35 -17.45 9.28
C SER A 415 -27.49 -16.54 8.75
N GLU A 416 -27.29 -15.22 8.77
CA GLU A 416 -28.25 -14.21 8.32
C GLU A 416 -28.06 -13.82 6.85
N ILE A 417 -27.13 -14.43 6.15
CA ILE A 417 -26.76 -14.13 4.75
C ILE A 417 -27.97 -14.14 3.77
N GLY A 418 -29.01 -14.93 4.10
CA GLY A 418 -30.26 -14.98 3.30
C GLY A 418 -31.09 -13.69 3.31
N GLN A 419 -30.75 -12.70 4.11
CA GLN A 419 -31.41 -11.38 4.14
C GLN A 419 -30.86 -10.45 3.06
N PHE A 420 -29.62 -10.69 2.56
CA PHE A 420 -28.94 -9.84 1.58
C PHE A 420 -29.58 -9.91 0.21
N ARG A 421 -29.74 -8.77 -0.44
CA ARG A 421 -30.27 -8.63 -1.80
C ARG A 421 -29.20 -8.11 -2.77
N PRO A 422 -29.20 -8.52 -4.03
CA PRO A 422 -28.29 -7.99 -5.04
C PRO A 422 -28.35 -6.46 -5.15
N GLY A 423 -27.18 -5.82 -5.16
CA GLY A 423 -27.02 -4.38 -5.25
C GLY A 423 -27.02 -3.63 -3.90
N GLU A 424 -27.32 -4.30 -2.79
CA GLU A 424 -27.20 -3.69 -1.46
C GLU A 424 -25.73 -3.48 -1.08
N VAL A 425 -25.48 -2.58 -0.14
CA VAL A 425 -24.17 -2.36 0.48
C VAL A 425 -24.03 -3.30 1.67
N LEU A 426 -23.11 -4.26 1.58
CA LEU A 426 -22.83 -5.17 2.68
C LEU A 426 -22.09 -4.45 3.80
N VAL A 427 -22.65 -4.42 5.00
CA VAL A 427 -22.05 -3.83 6.21
C VAL A 427 -21.91 -4.93 7.26
N THR A 428 -20.67 -5.22 7.67
CA THR A 428 -20.39 -6.29 8.63
C THR A 428 -19.18 -5.97 9.50
N ALA A 429 -19.01 -6.72 10.60
CA ALA A 429 -17.81 -6.54 11.43
C ALA A 429 -16.53 -6.98 10.68
N ARG A 430 -16.58 -8.09 9.96
CA ARG A 430 -15.50 -8.65 9.14
C ARG A 430 -16.07 -9.68 8.17
N THR A 431 -15.32 -10.03 7.14
CA THR A 431 -15.66 -11.13 6.24
C THR A 431 -14.64 -12.26 6.33
N ASP A 432 -15.09 -13.46 6.01
CA ASP A 432 -14.28 -14.63 5.74
C ASP A 432 -14.76 -15.28 4.41
N PRO A 433 -14.09 -16.32 3.89
CA PRO A 433 -14.46 -16.92 2.60
C PRO A 433 -15.90 -17.39 2.46
N ASP A 434 -16.62 -17.64 3.55
CA ASP A 434 -18.03 -18.04 3.48
C ASP A 434 -18.98 -16.89 3.10
N TRP A 435 -18.51 -15.65 3.13
CA TRP A 435 -19.24 -14.44 2.70
C TRP A 435 -19.18 -14.18 1.19
N GLU A 436 -18.29 -14.84 0.47
CA GLU A 436 -18.05 -14.60 -0.96
C GLU A 436 -19.33 -14.62 -1.84
N PRO A 437 -20.32 -15.52 -1.60
CA PRO A 437 -21.53 -15.54 -2.42
C PRO A 437 -22.36 -14.27 -2.41
N ILE A 438 -22.41 -13.52 -1.28
CA ILE A 438 -23.10 -12.22 -1.21
C ILE A 438 -22.19 -11.06 -1.58
N MET A 439 -20.90 -11.17 -1.31
CA MET A 439 -19.94 -10.13 -1.73
C MET A 439 -19.96 -9.95 -3.25
N LYS A 440 -20.12 -11.02 -4.03
CA LYS A 440 -20.27 -10.98 -5.50
C LYS A 440 -21.50 -10.20 -5.99
N GLN A 441 -22.50 -10.01 -5.15
CA GLN A 441 -23.75 -9.35 -5.47
C GLN A 441 -23.85 -7.95 -4.86
N ALA A 442 -22.87 -7.56 -4.03
CA ALA A 442 -22.87 -6.29 -3.32
C ALA A 442 -22.59 -5.11 -4.24
N GLY A 443 -23.26 -3.97 -4.02
CA GLY A 443 -22.97 -2.71 -4.65
C GLY A 443 -21.72 -2.04 -4.04
N ALA A 444 -21.43 -2.33 -2.77
CA ALA A 444 -20.20 -1.99 -2.05
C ALA A 444 -20.06 -2.87 -0.80
N ILE A 445 -18.85 -2.89 -0.21
CA ILE A 445 -18.55 -3.66 0.99
C ILE A 445 -17.99 -2.72 2.05
N VAL A 446 -18.49 -2.83 3.28
CA VAL A 446 -18.04 -2.03 4.43
C VAL A 446 -17.76 -2.96 5.60
N THR A 447 -16.56 -2.86 6.20
CA THR A 447 -16.23 -3.66 7.38
C THR A 447 -15.68 -2.81 8.52
N ASP A 448 -16.05 -3.16 9.78
CA ASP A 448 -15.49 -2.50 10.96
C ASP A 448 -14.01 -2.83 11.15
N GLN A 449 -13.60 -4.05 10.81
CA GLN A 449 -12.24 -4.57 11.00
C GLN A 449 -11.59 -4.90 9.66
N GLY A 450 -10.25 -4.94 9.66
CA GLY A 450 -9.43 -5.34 8.52
C GLY A 450 -8.59 -4.20 7.96
N GLY A 451 -7.52 -4.56 7.28
CA GLY A 451 -6.66 -3.66 6.50
C GLY A 451 -6.75 -3.98 5.01
N ARG A 452 -5.91 -3.33 4.20
CA ARG A 452 -5.85 -3.51 2.72
C ARG A 452 -5.54 -4.94 2.26
N THR A 453 -5.08 -5.79 3.16
CA THR A 453 -4.68 -7.18 2.87
C THR A 453 -5.67 -8.22 3.42
N CYS A 454 -6.78 -7.77 4.04
CA CYS A 454 -7.80 -8.67 4.57
C CYS A 454 -8.64 -9.30 3.45
N HIS A 455 -9.37 -10.37 3.80
CA HIS A 455 -10.24 -11.09 2.86
C HIS A 455 -11.23 -10.16 2.14
N ALA A 456 -11.90 -9.24 2.87
CA ALA A 456 -12.81 -8.26 2.26
C ALA A 456 -12.13 -7.44 1.16
N ALA A 457 -10.92 -6.96 1.44
CA ALA A 457 -10.15 -6.13 0.49
C ALA A 457 -9.69 -6.93 -0.74
N ILE A 458 -9.22 -8.16 -0.56
CA ILE A 458 -8.77 -9.03 -1.66
C ILE A 458 -9.95 -9.33 -2.60
N ILE A 459 -11.05 -9.81 -2.06
CA ILE A 459 -12.24 -10.17 -2.85
C ILE A 459 -12.86 -8.94 -3.53
N ALA A 460 -12.92 -7.79 -2.85
CA ALA A 460 -13.42 -6.55 -3.46
C ALA A 460 -12.62 -6.14 -4.69
N ARG A 461 -11.28 -6.28 -4.66
CA ARG A 461 -10.40 -6.02 -5.82
C ARG A 461 -10.63 -7.02 -6.96
N GLU A 462 -10.74 -8.31 -6.63
CA GLU A 462 -11.02 -9.36 -7.62
C GLU A 462 -12.36 -9.15 -8.31
N LEU A 463 -13.36 -8.68 -7.58
CA LEU A 463 -14.70 -8.43 -8.11
C LEU A 463 -14.85 -7.04 -8.76
N GLY A 464 -13.91 -6.12 -8.56
CA GLY A 464 -14.02 -4.74 -9.02
C GLY A 464 -15.14 -3.96 -8.31
N ILE A 465 -15.35 -4.21 -7.02
CA ILE A 465 -16.39 -3.59 -6.17
C ILE A 465 -15.71 -2.65 -5.16
N PRO A 466 -16.23 -1.42 -4.94
CA PRO A 466 -15.66 -0.55 -3.91
C PRO A 466 -15.84 -1.16 -2.53
N ALA A 467 -14.78 -1.09 -1.71
CA ALA A 467 -14.89 -1.49 -0.32
C ALA A 467 -14.20 -0.50 0.61
N ILE A 468 -14.73 -0.36 1.82
CA ILE A 468 -14.11 0.37 2.92
C ILE A 468 -13.92 -0.59 4.08
N VAL A 469 -12.68 -0.74 4.53
CA VAL A 469 -12.31 -1.66 5.61
C VAL A 469 -11.75 -0.90 6.80
N GLY A 470 -11.89 -1.47 8.02
CA GLY A 470 -11.38 -0.84 9.23
C GLY A 470 -12.13 0.43 9.63
N CYS A 471 -13.46 0.44 9.50
CA CYS A 471 -14.31 1.57 9.87
C CYS A 471 -14.54 1.71 11.39
N ASP A 472 -14.15 0.72 12.17
CA ASP A 472 -14.31 0.60 13.64
C ASP A 472 -15.77 0.55 14.12
N ASN A 473 -16.73 1.27 13.51
CA ASN A 473 -18.09 1.41 14.02
C ASN A 473 -19.19 1.47 12.95
N ALA A 474 -18.92 1.10 11.71
CA ALA A 474 -19.91 1.18 10.62
C ALA A 474 -21.17 0.35 10.93
N THR A 475 -21.01 -0.83 11.53
CA THR A 475 -22.12 -1.70 11.95
C THR A 475 -23.01 -1.08 13.02
N GLN A 476 -22.53 -0.05 13.73
CA GLN A 476 -23.28 0.63 14.80
C GLN A 476 -23.96 1.91 14.31
N VAL A 477 -23.38 2.58 13.32
CA VAL A 477 -23.87 3.89 12.82
C VAL A 477 -24.75 3.78 11.59
N LEU A 478 -24.65 2.68 10.83
CA LEU A 478 -25.50 2.39 9.68
C LEU A 478 -26.64 1.45 10.07
N THR A 479 -27.78 1.63 9.39
CA THR A 479 -28.98 0.84 9.65
C THR A 479 -29.43 0.12 8.38
N THR A 480 -29.83 -1.15 8.48
CA THR A 480 -30.36 -1.92 7.35
C THR A 480 -31.55 -1.21 6.69
N GLY A 481 -31.53 -1.09 5.36
CA GLY A 481 -32.50 -0.40 4.54
C GLY A 481 -32.23 1.10 4.37
N GLU A 482 -31.14 1.64 4.93
CA GLU A 482 -30.73 3.03 4.75
C GLU A 482 -29.94 3.18 3.45
N PRO A 483 -30.36 4.08 2.51
CA PRO A 483 -29.58 4.34 1.31
C PRO A 483 -28.26 5.03 1.67
N VAL A 484 -27.15 4.55 1.09
CA VAL A 484 -25.81 5.08 1.35
C VAL A 484 -24.99 5.19 0.07
N THR A 485 -24.03 6.11 0.08
CA THR A 485 -22.97 6.22 -0.92
C THR A 485 -21.64 5.92 -0.27
N VAL A 486 -20.96 4.92 -0.80
CA VAL A 486 -19.63 4.46 -0.41
C VAL A 486 -18.64 4.96 -1.45
N THR A 487 -17.70 5.82 -1.07
CA THR A 487 -16.71 6.37 -2.01
C THR A 487 -15.29 5.99 -1.60
N CYS A 488 -14.56 5.43 -2.54
CA CYS A 488 -13.12 5.17 -2.46
C CYS A 488 -12.30 6.15 -3.33
N ALA A 489 -12.96 7.08 -4.03
CA ALA A 489 -12.33 7.95 -5.03
C ALA A 489 -11.49 9.10 -4.43
N GLY A 490 -11.49 9.27 -3.11
CA GLY A 490 -10.77 10.36 -2.42
C GLY A 490 -9.30 10.08 -2.09
N GLY A 491 -8.79 8.89 -2.39
CA GLY A 491 -7.45 8.44 -2.03
C GLY A 491 -7.48 7.31 -1.00
N GLU A 492 -6.61 7.36 0.00
CA GLU A 492 -6.46 6.25 0.98
C GLU A 492 -7.62 6.13 1.97
N GLU A 493 -8.32 7.21 2.26
CA GLU A 493 -9.48 7.21 3.15
C GLU A 493 -10.77 7.03 2.36
N GLY A 494 -11.50 5.97 2.64
CA GLY A 494 -12.84 5.74 2.13
C GLY A 494 -13.88 6.40 3.03
N LEU A 495 -14.90 7.00 2.42
CA LEU A 495 -15.94 7.75 3.12
C LEU A 495 -17.33 7.17 2.81
N ILE A 496 -18.20 7.17 3.82
CA ILE A 496 -19.58 6.71 3.68
C ILE A 496 -20.52 7.88 3.99
N TYR A 497 -21.40 8.18 3.05
CA TYR A 497 -22.42 9.22 3.18
C TYR A 497 -23.81 8.62 3.20
N ARG A 498 -24.74 9.26 3.90
CA ARG A 498 -26.17 8.94 3.85
C ARG A 498 -26.79 9.42 2.55
N GLY A 499 -27.66 8.60 1.98
CA GLY A 499 -28.34 8.89 0.72
C GLY A 499 -27.50 8.51 -0.52
N GLU A 500 -28.17 8.51 -1.66
CA GLU A 500 -27.52 8.34 -2.97
C GLU A 500 -27.06 9.72 -3.47
N LEU A 501 -25.75 9.99 -3.40
CA LEU A 501 -25.15 11.23 -3.87
C LEU A 501 -24.80 11.13 -5.35
N PRO A 502 -25.04 12.19 -6.17
CA PRO A 502 -24.66 12.17 -7.57
C PRO A 502 -23.12 12.08 -7.71
N TYR A 503 -22.66 11.36 -8.73
CA TYR A 503 -21.26 11.32 -9.11
C TYR A 503 -21.10 11.23 -10.62
N ARG A 504 -19.94 11.64 -11.13
CA ARG A 504 -19.60 11.53 -12.54
C ARG A 504 -18.34 10.67 -12.72
N VAL A 505 -18.25 10.01 -13.88
CA VAL A 505 -17.09 9.22 -14.27
C VAL A 505 -16.44 9.89 -15.48
N GLU A 506 -15.17 10.26 -15.34
CA GLU A 506 -14.35 10.79 -16.40
C GLU A 506 -13.41 9.69 -16.90
N THR A 507 -13.45 9.38 -18.21
CA THR A 507 -12.58 8.36 -18.82
C THR A 507 -11.57 9.03 -19.73
N THR A 508 -10.29 8.75 -19.49
CA THR A 508 -9.16 9.30 -20.25
C THR A 508 -8.37 8.19 -20.93
N GLN A 509 -8.19 8.27 -22.26
CA GLN A 509 -7.36 7.35 -23.05
C GLN A 509 -5.91 7.81 -23.01
N ILE A 510 -4.95 6.93 -22.66
CA ILE A 510 -3.56 7.31 -22.39
C ILE A 510 -2.59 6.88 -23.50
N ASP A 511 -2.95 5.91 -24.36
CA ASP A 511 -2.03 5.13 -25.19
C ASP A 511 -1.35 5.88 -26.37
N SER A 512 -1.74 7.09 -26.72
CA SER A 512 -1.25 7.76 -27.94
C SER A 512 -1.08 9.27 -27.85
N LEU A 513 -0.63 9.76 -26.71
CA LEU A 513 -0.45 11.21 -26.56
C LEU A 513 0.88 11.67 -27.18
N PRO A 514 0.87 12.76 -27.97
CA PRO A 514 2.06 13.28 -28.59
C PRO A 514 3.06 13.84 -27.57
N GLU A 515 4.35 13.74 -27.89
CA GLU A 515 5.39 14.43 -27.13
C GLU A 515 5.37 15.92 -27.45
N THR A 516 5.65 16.75 -26.43
CA THR A 516 5.71 18.20 -26.53
C THR A 516 7.13 18.69 -26.21
N ARG A 517 7.57 19.77 -26.83
CA ARG A 517 8.83 20.49 -26.48
C ARG A 517 8.68 21.17 -25.13
N THR A 518 7.57 21.85 -24.92
CA THR A 518 7.19 22.42 -23.62
C THR A 518 6.81 21.29 -22.66
N LYS A 519 7.46 21.21 -21.50
CA LYS A 519 7.18 20.14 -20.51
C LYS A 519 5.84 20.35 -19.85
N ILE A 520 5.00 19.31 -19.86
CA ILE A 520 3.69 19.34 -19.23
C ILE A 520 3.80 18.66 -17.85
N MET A 521 3.79 19.48 -16.83
CA MET A 521 3.90 19.07 -15.43
C MET A 521 2.54 19.16 -14.72
N MET A 522 2.47 18.67 -13.49
CA MET A 522 1.25 18.71 -12.69
C MET A 522 1.41 19.51 -11.40
N ASN A 523 0.31 20.11 -10.95
CA ASN A 523 0.15 20.63 -9.60
C ASN A 523 -0.38 19.51 -8.71
N VAL A 524 0.39 19.05 -7.73
CA VAL A 524 0.00 17.96 -6.83
C VAL A 524 0.20 18.39 -5.39
N GLY A 525 -0.88 18.46 -4.63
CA GLY A 525 -0.85 18.84 -3.20
C GLY A 525 -1.01 17.65 -2.26
N ASN A 526 -1.85 16.66 -2.63
CA ASN A 526 -2.18 15.51 -1.79
C ASN A 526 -1.27 14.30 -2.09
N PRO A 527 -0.42 13.86 -1.14
CA PRO A 527 0.43 12.68 -1.31
C PRO A 527 -0.37 11.39 -1.55
N GLU A 528 -1.58 11.28 -1.00
CA GLU A 528 -2.40 10.07 -1.12
C GLU A 528 -2.86 9.80 -2.56
N GLN A 529 -2.92 10.83 -3.40
CA GLN A 529 -3.29 10.70 -4.81
C GLN A 529 -2.06 10.54 -5.72
N ALA A 530 -0.85 10.63 -5.19
CA ALA A 530 0.37 10.74 -5.98
C ALA A 530 0.57 9.55 -6.94
N PHE A 531 0.37 8.32 -6.48
CA PHE A 531 0.56 7.12 -7.30
C PHE A 531 -0.47 7.03 -8.42
N THR A 532 -1.73 7.37 -8.16
CA THR A 532 -2.79 7.44 -9.18
C THR A 532 -2.47 8.52 -10.23
N LEU A 533 -2.10 9.72 -9.76
CA LEU A 533 -1.80 10.84 -10.66
C LEU A 533 -0.53 10.63 -11.48
N ALA A 534 0.45 9.91 -10.95
CA ALA A 534 1.68 9.60 -11.67
C ALA A 534 1.44 8.73 -12.92
N ALA A 535 0.34 7.99 -12.98
CA ALA A 535 -0.08 7.23 -14.16
C ALA A 535 -0.54 8.12 -15.32
N LEU A 536 -0.94 9.38 -15.07
CA LEU A 536 -1.24 10.34 -16.12
C LEU A 536 0.03 10.69 -16.90
N PRO A 537 -0.07 10.94 -18.21
CA PRO A 537 1.07 11.36 -19.03
C PRO A 537 1.56 12.75 -18.62
N ASN A 538 2.71 12.80 -17.98
CA ASN A 538 3.31 14.00 -17.39
C ASN A 538 4.82 14.02 -17.56
N ASP A 539 5.42 15.20 -17.35
CA ASP A 539 6.87 15.40 -17.29
C ASP A 539 7.36 15.70 -15.85
N GLY A 540 6.56 15.44 -14.83
CA GLY A 540 6.86 15.63 -13.42
C GLY A 540 5.86 16.54 -12.69
N VAL A 541 6.25 17.02 -11.51
CA VAL A 541 5.44 17.93 -10.68
C VAL A 541 6.07 19.30 -10.67
N GLY A 542 5.35 20.31 -11.19
CA GLY A 542 5.83 21.71 -11.24
C GLY A 542 5.47 22.51 -9.97
N LEU A 543 4.53 22.01 -9.18
CA LEU A 543 4.18 22.56 -7.88
C LEU A 543 3.66 21.50 -6.93
N ALA A 544 4.46 21.13 -5.95
CA ALA A 544 4.03 20.43 -4.74
C ALA A 544 3.97 21.43 -3.57
N ARG A 545 2.83 21.51 -2.88
CA ARG A 545 2.59 22.48 -1.79
C ARG A 545 2.73 21.80 -0.44
N LEU A 546 3.70 22.26 0.37
CA LEU A 546 3.89 21.74 1.74
C LEU A 546 2.73 22.08 2.66
N GLU A 547 2.01 23.15 2.41
CA GLU A 547 0.88 23.61 3.22
C GLU A 547 -0.20 22.55 3.31
N PHE A 548 -0.44 21.79 2.22
CA PHE A 548 -1.41 20.71 2.24
C PHE A 548 -0.99 19.61 3.22
N ILE A 549 0.27 19.19 3.18
CA ILE A 549 0.81 18.16 4.08
C ILE A 549 0.77 18.66 5.52
N ILE A 550 1.19 19.92 5.77
CA ILE A 550 1.22 20.49 7.10
C ILE A 550 -0.19 20.63 7.67
N ALA A 551 -1.15 21.16 6.90
CA ALA A 551 -2.51 21.39 7.37
C ALA A 551 -3.31 20.09 7.60
N ASN A 552 -3.14 19.07 6.74
CA ASN A 552 -3.97 17.87 6.78
C ASN A 552 -3.32 16.70 7.52
N HIS A 553 -2.00 16.51 7.40
CA HIS A 553 -1.32 15.35 7.98
C HIS A 553 -0.53 15.67 9.25
N ILE A 554 -0.04 16.91 9.42
CA ILE A 554 0.70 17.33 10.61
C ILE A 554 -0.20 18.06 11.61
N GLN A 555 -0.95 19.05 11.15
CA GLN A 555 -1.95 19.84 11.89
C GLN A 555 -1.38 20.71 13.02
N VAL A 556 -0.09 20.65 13.31
CA VAL A 556 0.54 21.31 14.44
C VAL A 556 1.54 22.37 13.95
N HIS A 557 1.50 23.54 14.57
CA HIS A 557 2.48 24.61 14.30
C HIS A 557 3.89 24.15 14.70
N PRO A 558 4.93 24.32 13.84
CA PRO A 558 6.29 23.83 14.14
C PRO A 558 6.85 24.33 15.47
N LEU A 559 6.66 25.62 15.79
CA LEU A 559 7.12 26.18 17.07
C LEU A 559 6.36 25.63 18.28
N ALA A 560 5.12 25.16 18.10
CA ALA A 560 4.37 24.52 19.17
C ALA A 560 4.96 23.15 19.55
N LEU A 561 5.57 22.44 18.61
CA LEU A 561 6.30 21.21 18.87
C LEU A 561 7.64 21.46 19.58
N LEU A 562 8.37 22.47 19.15
CA LEU A 562 9.64 22.88 19.76
C LEU A 562 9.45 23.43 21.18
N ASN A 563 8.37 24.17 21.42
CA ASN A 563 8.08 24.85 22.67
C ASN A 563 6.89 24.23 23.42
N PHE A 564 6.65 22.93 23.28
CA PHE A 564 5.47 22.25 23.81
C PHE A 564 5.20 22.51 25.30
N ASN A 565 6.24 22.57 26.11
CA ASN A 565 6.11 22.81 27.56
C ASN A 565 5.64 24.21 27.90
N GLN A 566 5.84 25.17 27.00
CA GLN A 566 5.44 26.58 27.17
C GLN A 566 4.00 26.84 26.74
N LEU A 567 3.36 25.89 26.04
CA LEU A 567 1.96 26.01 25.62
C LEU A 567 1.02 26.05 26.83
N PRO A 568 -0.03 26.89 26.77
CA PRO A 568 -1.08 26.90 27.78
C PRO A 568 -1.72 25.54 27.95
N ASP A 569 -2.05 25.16 29.18
CA ASP A 569 -2.79 23.92 29.41
C ASP A 569 -4.21 24.07 28.83
N GLY A 570 -4.56 23.20 27.91
CA GLY A 570 -5.84 23.28 27.18
C GLY A 570 -6.10 22.08 26.26
N ASN A 571 -7.13 22.23 25.44
CA ASN A 571 -7.51 21.17 24.50
C ASN A 571 -6.44 20.97 23.41
N GLU A 572 -5.90 22.04 22.85
CA GLU A 572 -4.88 21.98 21.81
C GLU A 572 -3.61 21.24 22.28
N LYS A 573 -3.11 21.55 23.49
CA LYS A 573 -1.96 20.86 24.08
C LYS A 573 -2.20 19.36 24.23
N ARG A 574 -3.41 18.97 24.64
CA ARG A 574 -3.80 17.54 24.73
C ARG A 574 -3.89 16.88 23.37
N GLN A 575 -4.40 17.58 22.36
CA GLN A 575 -4.42 17.07 20.98
C GLN A 575 -3.00 16.90 20.43
N ILE A 576 -2.12 17.89 20.61
CA ILE A 576 -0.70 17.76 20.22
C ILE A 576 -0.05 16.57 20.93
N GLN A 577 -0.28 16.38 22.21
CA GLN A 577 0.24 15.25 22.97
C GLN A 577 -0.24 13.91 22.40
N LYS A 578 -1.51 13.82 21.99
CA LYS A 578 -2.07 12.62 21.37
C LYS A 578 -1.43 12.33 20.00
N LEU A 579 -1.33 13.35 19.14
CA LEU A 579 -0.72 13.23 17.81
C LEU A 579 0.74 12.80 17.85
N THR A 580 1.48 13.29 18.86
CA THR A 580 2.91 13.05 19.02
C THR A 580 3.25 11.91 20.00
N ALA A 581 2.25 11.07 20.36
CA ALA A 581 2.42 10.04 21.39
C ALA A 581 3.49 8.99 21.04
N LEU A 582 3.71 8.72 19.74
CA LEU A 582 4.71 7.79 19.24
C LEU A 582 6.13 8.32 19.21
N TYR A 583 6.32 9.61 19.48
CA TYR A 583 7.60 10.31 19.34
C TYR A 583 8.14 10.73 20.71
N GLU A 584 9.36 10.32 21.00
CA GLU A 584 10.07 10.74 22.22
C GLU A 584 10.34 12.25 22.18
N HIS A 585 10.80 12.74 21.02
CA HIS A 585 10.98 14.15 20.74
C HIS A 585 9.89 14.64 19.80
N LYS A 586 9.05 15.55 20.27
CA LYS A 586 7.89 16.03 19.50
C LYS A 586 8.20 16.66 18.13
N PRO A 587 9.33 17.38 17.96
CA PRO A 587 9.74 17.88 16.64
C PRO A 587 9.93 16.80 15.59
N ASP A 588 10.33 15.58 15.99
CA ASP A 588 10.53 14.45 15.07
C ASP A 588 9.22 14.05 14.39
N TYR A 589 8.08 14.27 15.03
CA TYR A 589 6.76 14.09 14.42
C TYR A 589 6.58 14.94 13.15
N PHE A 590 6.97 16.22 13.21
CA PHE A 590 6.90 17.13 12.06
C PHE A 590 7.83 16.67 10.94
N ILE A 591 9.08 16.39 11.29
CA ILE A 591 10.11 15.96 10.34
C ILE A 591 9.68 14.66 9.64
N ASP A 592 9.22 13.68 10.40
CA ASP A 592 8.82 12.37 9.88
C ASP A 592 7.61 12.47 8.96
N LYS A 593 6.54 13.17 9.39
CA LYS A 593 5.32 13.32 8.60
C LYS A 593 5.53 14.14 7.33
N LEU A 594 6.31 15.21 7.41
CA LEU A 594 6.64 16.02 6.24
C LEU A 594 7.51 15.24 5.25
N ALA A 595 8.53 14.51 5.75
CA ALA A 595 9.39 13.67 4.92
C ALA A 595 8.60 12.54 4.24
N GLN A 596 7.65 11.90 4.93
CA GLN A 596 6.76 10.90 4.34
C GLN A 596 5.91 11.48 3.21
N GLY A 597 5.26 12.61 3.44
CA GLY A 597 4.41 13.24 2.41
C GLY A 597 5.20 13.69 1.17
N VAL A 598 6.32 14.39 1.36
CA VAL A 598 7.19 14.80 0.24
C VAL A 598 7.84 13.59 -0.42
N GLY A 599 8.29 12.60 0.37
CA GLY A 599 8.87 11.36 -0.14
C GLY A 599 7.90 10.58 -1.02
N THR A 600 6.62 10.50 -0.64
CA THR A 600 5.58 9.85 -1.43
C THR A 600 5.38 10.56 -2.77
N LEU A 601 5.29 11.90 -2.77
CA LEU A 601 5.23 12.68 -4.01
C LEU A 601 6.46 12.46 -4.90
N ALA A 602 7.65 12.53 -4.33
CA ALA A 602 8.90 12.35 -5.06
C ALA A 602 9.04 10.94 -5.64
N ALA A 603 8.68 9.90 -4.89
CA ALA A 603 8.73 8.51 -5.30
C ALA A 603 7.74 8.19 -6.43
N ALA A 604 6.52 8.74 -6.36
CA ALA A 604 5.48 8.52 -7.36
C ALA A 604 5.93 8.98 -8.76
N PHE A 605 6.62 10.09 -8.84
CA PHE A 605 7.08 10.68 -10.09
C PHE A 605 8.54 10.38 -10.44
N TYR A 606 9.26 9.64 -9.61
CA TYR A 606 10.66 9.30 -9.86
C TYR A 606 10.88 8.58 -11.21
N PRO A 607 11.91 8.93 -12.03
CA PRO A 607 12.96 9.94 -11.79
C PRO A 607 12.61 11.36 -12.29
N LYS A 608 11.36 11.65 -12.69
CA LYS A 608 10.93 12.96 -13.15
C LYS A 608 11.03 14.00 -12.03
N PRO A 609 11.31 15.28 -12.34
CA PRO A 609 11.48 16.32 -11.33
C PRO A 609 10.18 16.60 -10.57
N VAL A 610 10.33 16.85 -9.28
CA VAL A 610 9.26 17.28 -8.37
C VAL A 610 9.69 18.59 -7.70
N VAL A 611 9.04 19.69 -8.09
CA VAL A 611 9.31 21.02 -7.55
C VAL A 611 8.47 21.21 -6.29
N VAL A 612 9.13 21.21 -5.13
CA VAL A 612 8.51 21.35 -3.81
C VAL A 612 8.64 22.79 -3.35
N ARG A 613 7.51 23.49 -3.24
CA ARG A 613 7.46 24.83 -2.69
C ARG A 613 7.52 24.78 -1.16
N LEU A 614 8.49 25.48 -0.59
CA LEU A 614 8.59 25.69 0.86
C LEU A 614 7.30 26.34 1.40
N ALA A 615 6.98 26.10 2.67
CA ALA A 615 5.69 26.47 3.25
C ALA A 615 5.43 27.98 3.21
N ASP A 616 4.35 28.41 2.55
CA ASP A 616 3.95 29.79 2.32
C ASP A 616 2.65 30.16 3.05
N PHE A 617 2.50 29.71 4.27
CA PHE A 617 1.39 30.13 5.11
C PHE A 617 1.50 31.61 5.50
N LYS A 618 0.37 32.30 5.47
CA LYS A 618 0.21 33.64 6.08
C LYS A 618 0.12 33.50 7.60
N SER A 619 0.36 34.57 8.34
CA SER A 619 0.28 34.56 9.80
C SER A 619 -1.08 34.10 10.34
N ASN A 620 -2.19 34.50 9.72
CA ASN A 620 -3.52 34.04 10.09
C ASN A 620 -3.75 32.54 9.80
N GLU A 621 -3.16 32.00 8.75
CA GLU A 621 -3.25 30.57 8.39
C GLU A 621 -2.44 29.71 9.37
N TYR A 622 -1.21 30.13 9.68
CA TYR A 622 -0.38 29.46 10.70
C TYR A 622 -1.02 29.51 12.09
N ALA A 623 -1.72 30.61 12.43
CA ALA A 623 -2.43 30.77 13.71
C ALA A 623 -3.55 29.73 13.90
N HIS A 624 -4.13 29.18 12.81
CA HIS A 624 -5.14 28.13 12.86
C HIS A 624 -4.60 26.72 13.11
N LEU A 625 -3.29 26.50 12.93
CA LEU A 625 -2.68 25.23 13.31
C LEU A 625 -2.66 25.08 14.84
N LEU A 626 -2.70 23.84 15.34
CA LEU A 626 -2.68 23.55 16.76
C LEU A 626 -1.48 24.21 17.45
N GLY A 627 -1.75 25.06 18.42
CA GLY A 627 -0.76 25.87 19.14
C GLY A 627 -0.27 27.11 18.39
N GLY A 628 -0.70 27.35 17.15
CA GLY A 628 -0.24 28.45 16.30
C GLY A 628 -0.57 29.85 16.83
N SER A 629 -1.75 30.01 17.40
CA SER A 629 -2.20 31.30 17.98
C SER A 629 -1.25 31.88 19.05
N THR A 630 -0.40 31.02 19.66
CA THR A 630 0.59 31.42 20.65
C THR A 630 1.81 32.12 20.03
N PHE A 631 2.15 31.79 18.78
CA PHE A 631 3.41 32.20 18.14
C PHE A 631 3.22 33.19 17.00
N GLU A 632 2.01 33.29 16.45
CA GLU A 632 1.73 34.11 15.29
C GLU A 632 1.30 35.53 15.66
N PRO A 633 1.86 36.57 15.01
CA PRO A 633 1.43 37.94 15.21
C PRO A 633 0.09 38.19 14.50
N HIS A 634 -0.69 39.13 15.05
CA HIS A 634 -1.82 39.69 14.32
C HIS A 634 -1.31 40.74 13.31
N GLU A 635 -1.63 40.54 12.03
CA GLU A 635 -1.29 41.46 10.95
C GLU A 635 -2.55 42.06 10.32
N GLU A 636 -2.52 43.37 10.01
CA GLU A 636 -3.62 44.03 9.29
C GLU A 636 -3.79 43.51 7.86
N ASN A 637 -2.67 43.16 7.19
CA ASN A 637 -2.69 42.58 5.86
C ASN A 637 -1.70 41.39 5.75
N PRO A 638 -2.13 40.18 6.16
CA PRO A 638 -1.26 39.00 6.12
C PRO A 638 -0.80 38.62 4.71
N MET A 639 -1.55 39.03 3.68
CA MET A 639 -1.20 38.75 2.28
C MET A 639 0.14 39.41 1.89
N LEU A 640 0.41 40.61 2.35
CA LEU A 640 1.64 41.35 2.10
C LEU A 640 2.62 41.33 3.29
N GLY A 641 2.25 40.64 4.33
CA GLY A 641 2.95 40.63 5.61
C GLY A 641 4.10 39.65 5.71
N TRP A 642 4.22 39.02 6.86
CA TRP A 642 5.28 38.08 7.22
C TRP A 642 4.97 36.69 6.72
N ARG A 643 5.32 36.40 5.46
CA ARG A 643 5.11 35.15 4.76
C ARG A 643 6.29 34.79 3.85
N GLY A 644 6.39 33.53 3.45
CA GLY A 644 7.40 33.03 2.53
C GLY A 644 8.83 33.29 3.02
N ALA A 645 9.71 33.69 2.10
CA ALA A 645 11.14 33.89 2.36
C ALA A 645 11.44 34.68 3.64
N SER A 646 10.66 35.73 3.94
CA SER A 646 10.92 36.60 5.14
C SER A 646 10.77 35.87 6.47
N ARG A 647 10.08 34.74 6.52
CA ARG A 647 9.95 33.93 7.73
C ARG A 647 11.18 33.08 8.00
N TYR A 648 11.78 32.53 6.96
CA TYR A 648 12.73 31.43 7.09
C TYR A 648 14.04 31.83 7.78
N TYR A 649 14.49 33.07 7.60
CA TYR A 649 15.67 33.60 8.26
C TYR A 649 15.37 34.46 9.50
N ASP A 650 14.06 34.76 9.78
CA ASP A 650 13.66 35.57 10.94
C ASP A 650 13.86 34.79 12.25
N GLU A 651 14.48 35.44 13.26
CA GLU A 651 14.76 34.81 14.56
C GLU A 651 13.53 34.25 15.27
N ARG A 652 12.35 34.76 14.96
CA ARG A 652 11.09 34.30 15.55
C ARG A 652 10.62 32.97 14.97
N TYR A 653 11.05 32.57 13.76
CA TYR A 653 10.54 31.40 13.07
C TYR A 653 11.62 30.43 12.53
N ARG A 654 12.88 30.88 12.38
CA ARG A 654 13.95 30.06 11.77
C ARG A 654 14.09 28.64 12.36
N ASP A 655 13.80 28.49 13.69
CA ASP A 655 13.85 27.17 14.33
C ASP A 655 12.70 26.26 13.84
N GLY A 656 11.53 26.85 13.50
CA GLY A 656 10.44 26.13 12.82
C GLY A 656 10.81 25.75 11.39
N PHE A 657 11.48 26.65 10.66
CA PHE A 657 12.00 26.39 9.32
C PHE A 657 13.09 25.29 9.31
N ALA A 658 13.87 25.19 10.38
CA ALA A 658 14.85 24.11 10.54
C ALA A 658 14.20 22.72 10.46
N LEU A 659 13.00 22.53 11.02
CA LEU A 659 12.29 21.25 10.94
C LEU A 659 11.91 20.89 9.49
N GLU A 660 11.50 21.90 8.72
CA GLU A 660 11.21 21.74 7.29
C GLU A 660 12.47 21.34 6.51
N CYS A 661 13.59 22.02 6.76
CA CYS A 661 14.87 21.67 6.15
C CYS A 661 15.33 20.25 6.50
N HIS A 662 15.20 19.83 7.75
CA HIS A 662 15.56 18.47 8.16
C HIS A 662 14.69 17.41 7.48
N ALA A 663 13.38 17.66 7.32
CA ALA A 663 12.49 16.76 6.59
C ALA A 663 12.90 16.63 5.11
N LEU A 664 13.17 17.76 4.45
CA LEU A 664 13.57 17.79 3.03
C LEU A 664 14.95 17.16 2.81
N LYS A 665 15.88 17.35 3.75
CA LYS A 665 17.17 16.68 3.75
C LYS A 665 17.00 15.16 3.87
N ARG A 666 16.16 14.69 4.79
CA ARG A 666 15.85 13.25 4.94
C ARG A 666 15.29 12.65 3.64
N VAL A 667 14.41 13.36 2.95
CA VAL A 667 13.88 12.91 1.65
C VAL A 667 15.00 12.73 0.63
N ARG A 668 15.93 13.68 0.53
CA ARG A 668 16.97 13.63 -0.49
C ARG A 668 18.10 12.66 -0.14
N ASP A 669 18.57 12.70 1.12
CA ASP A 669 19.76 11.97 1.53
C ASP A 669 19.44 10.56 2.05
N ASP A 670 18.47 10.42 2.99
CA ASP A 670 18.18 9.13 3.61
C ASP A 670 17.29 8.27 2.71
N MET A 671 16.26 8.87 2.07
CA MET A 671 15.40 8.15 1.14
C MET A 671 15.97 8.08 -0.29
N GLY A 672 17.01 8.85 -0.63
CA GLY A 672 17.65 8.88 -1.93
C GLY A 672 16.83 9.52 -3.06
N LEU A 673 15.82 10.33 -2.73
CA LEU A 673 14.91 10.94 -3.70
C LEU A 673 15.45 12.29 -4.19
N THR A 674 16.52 12.24 -4.98
CA THR A 674 17.25 13.41 -5.48
C THR A 674 16.53 14.17 -6.60
N ASN A 675 15.41 13.67 -7.09
CA ASN A 675 14.53 14.35 -8.06
C ASN A 675 13.71 15.51 -7.46
N VAL A 676 13.80 15.75 -6.15
CA VAL A 676 13.20 16.89 -5.47
C VAL A 676 14.00 18.15 -5.76
N ILE A 677 13.32 19.19 -6.29
CA ILE A 677 13.79 20.56 -6.49
C ILE A 677 13.08 21.43 -5.45
N LEU A 678 13.77 22.29 -4.74
CA LEU A 678 13.15 23.19 -3.77
C LEU A 678 12.80 24.52 -4.40
N MET A 679 11.70 25.14 -3.96
CA MET A 679 11.27 26.44 -4.49
C MET A 679 10.93 27.40 -3.36
N VAL A 680 11.58 28.57 -3.36
CA VAL A 680 11.39 29.63 -2.37
C VAL A 680 10.22 30.52 -2.79
N PRO A 681 9.11 30.59 -2.00
CA PRO A 681 7.98 31.46 -2.27
C PRO A 681 8.20 32.87 -1.72
N PHE A 682 7.49 33.83 -2.30
CA PHE A 682 7.34 35.20 -1.84
C PHE A 682 8.65 35.88 -1.45
N CYS A 683 9.68 35.67 -2.28
CA CYS A 683 11.02 36.24 -2.11
C CYS A 683 11.07 37.65 -2.71
N ARG A 684 11.16 38.65 -1.87
CA ARG A 684 11.01 40.07 -2.26
C ARG A 684 12.24 40.65 -2.93
N THR A 685 13.43 40.24 -2.51
CA THR A 685 14.70 40.75 -3.02
C THR A 685 15.72 39.62 -3.24
N PRO A 686 16.72 39.84 -4.11
CA PRO A 686 17.83 38.88 -4.27
C PRO A 686 18.61 38.62 -2.98
N ASP A 687 18.75 39.64 -2.12
CA ASP A 687 19.44 39.49 -0.82
C ASP A 687 18.64 38.59 0.14
N GLU A 688 17.32 38.76 0.17
CA GLU A 688 16.43 37.85 0.92
C GLU A 688 16.60 36.40 0.45
N GLY A 689 16.72 36.20 -0.86
CA GLY A 689 17.04 34.90 -1.44
C GLY A 689 18.35 34.29 -0.95
N ARG A 690 19.41 35.12 -0.86
CA ARG A 690 20.71 34.68 -0.30
C ARG A 690 20.58 34.29 1.16
N TRP A 691 19.88 35.09 1.97
CA TRP A 691 19.67 34.76 3.39
C TRP A 691 18.91 33.44 3.60
N VAL A 692 17.92 33.17 2.78
CA VAL A 692 17.20 31.85 2.80
C VAL A 692 18.14 30.71 2.42
N LEU A 693 18.96 30.87 1.37
CA LEU A 693 19.92 29.82 0.98
C LEU A 693 20.98 29.60 2.06
N ASP A 694 21.45 30.68 2.74
CA ASP A 694 22.37 30.56 3.85
C ASP A 694 21.75 29.84 5.05
N GLU A 695 20.45 30.08 5.33
CA GLU A 695 19.73 29.36 6.39
C GLU A 695 19.54 27.88 6.05
N MET A 696 19.13 27.56 4.82
CA MET A 696 19.04 26.17 4.33
C MET A 696 20.39 25.43 4.43
N ALA A 697 21.48 26.10 4.09
CA ALA A 697 22.83 25.53 4.15
C ALA A 697 23.25 25.16 5.57
N LYS A 698 22.85 25.93 6.60
CA LYS A 698 23.10 25.61 8.03
C LYS A 698 22.49 24.27 8.43
N HIS A 699 21.39 23.86 7.76
CA HIS A 699 20.69 22.60 7.99
C HIS A 699 21.06 21.52 6.97
N GLY A 700 22.14 21.72 6.19
CA GLY A 700 22.69 20.74 5.25
C GLY A 700 21.97 20.67 3.91
N LEU A 701 21.15 21.64 3.54
CA LEU A 701 20.58 21.79 2.21
C LEU A 701 21.36 22.85 1.42
N VAL A 702 22.50 22.44 0.88
CA VAL A 702 23.41 23.34 0.15
C VAL A 702 23.09 23.28 -1.34
N ARG A 703 22.75 24.42 -1.93
CA ARG A 703 22.49 24.55 -3.39
C ARG A 703 23.68 24.02 -4.19
N GLY A 704 23.41 23.12 -5.15
CA GLY A 704 24.40 22.47 -6.01
C GLY A 704 25.01 21.19 -5.44
N GLU A 705 24.97 20.95 -4.12
CA GLU A 705 25.42 19.69 -3.52
C GLU A 705 24.41 18.55 -3.80
N ASN A 706 24.89 17.38 -4.12
CA ASN A 706 24.06 16.21 -4.50
C ASN A 706 23.02 16.56 -5.58
N GLY A 707 23.32 17.53 -6.46
CA GLY A 707 22.41 17.97 -7.51
C GLY A 707 21.21 18.78 -7.03
N LEU A 708 21.22 19.30 -5.80
CA LEU A 708 20.14 20.13 -5.30
C LEU A 708 20.00 21.42 -6.11
N GLN A 709 18.86 21.58 -6.77
CA GLN A 709 18.45 22.82 -7.40
C GLN A 709 17.47 23.56 -6.48
N VAL A 710 17.60 24.90 -6.47
CA VAL A 710 16.69 25.77 -5.76
C VAL A 710 16.13 26.81 -6.73
N TYR A 711 14.82 26.81 -6.90
CA TYR A 711 14.07 27.76 -7.72
C TYR A 711 13.50 28.89 -6.85
N VAL A 712 13.13 29.99 -7.48
CA VAL A 712 12.35 31.05 -6.87
C VAL A 712 10.96 31.11 -7.53
N MET A 713 9.92 31.35 -6.72
CA MET A 713 8.61 31.65 -7.25
C MET A 713 8.59 33.11 -7.74
N CYS A 714 8.37 33.27 -9.04
CA CYS A 714 8.24 34.57 -9.69
C CYS A 714 6.79 35.03 -9.59
N GLU A 715 6.45 35.66 -8.47
CA GLU A 715 5.09 36.04 -8.12
C GLU A 715 4.94 37.48 -7.63
N LEU A 716 6.06 38.18 -7.52
CA LEU A 716 6.12 39.60 -7.19
C LEU A 716 6.59 40.40 -8.41
N PRO A 717 6.05 41.59 -8.70
CA PRO A 717 6.59 42.45 -9.77
C PRO A 717 8.11 42.68 -9.68
N ASN A 718 8.68 42.71 -8.46
CA ASN A 718 10.10 42.84 -8.23
C ASN A 718 10.91 41.62 -8.73
N ASN A 719 10.33 40.42 -8.72
CA ASN A 719 11.01 39.26 -9.27
C ASN A 719 11.19 39.36 -10.80
N VAL A 720 10.26 40.06 -11.47
CA VAL A 720 10.33 40.31 -12.91
C VAL A 720 11.31 41.42 -13.25
N ILE A 721 11.27 42.53 -12.47
CA ILE A 721 12.12 43.70 -12.69
C ILE A 721 13.61 43.36 -12.47
N LEU A 722 13.93 42.55 -11.44
CA LEU A 722 15.28 42.14 -11.09
C LEU A 722 15.55 40.66 -11.44
N ALA A 723 14.91 40.14 -12.49
CA ALA A 723 15.03 38.74 -12.87
C ALA A 723 16.46 38.31 -13.20
N ASP A 724 17.29 39.19 -13.74
CA ASP A 724 18.72 38.98 -13.98
C ASP A 724 19.51 38.80 -12.69
N GLU A 725 19.23 39.60 -11.65
CA GLU A 725 19.87 39.48 -10.33
C GLU A 725 19.38 38.20 -9.61
N PHE A 726 18.09 37.88 -9.63
CA PHE A 726 17.56 36.62 -9.13
C PHE A 726 18.17 35.40 -9.85
N SER A 727 18.48 35.51 -11.15
CA SER A 727 19.14 34.46 -11.92
C SER A 727 20.54 34.10 -11.41
N GLN A 728 21.20 35.00 -10.68
CA GLN A 728 22.50 34.70 -10.07
C GLN A 728 22.35 33.93 -8.75
N VAL A 729 21.19 34.07 -8.09
CA VAL A 729 20.91 33.45 -6.77
C VAL A 729 20.27 32.06 -6.94
N PHE A 730 19.36 31.90 -7.90
CA PHE A 730 18.55 30.70 -8.07
C PHE A 730 18.85 29.94 -9.39
N ASP A 731 18.51 28.66 -9.44
CA ASP A 731 18.71 27.78 -10.59
C ASP A 731 17.59 27.86 -11.63
N GLY A 732 16.44 28.38 -11.23
CA GLY A 732 15.26 28.51 -12.07
C GLY A 732 14.14 29.32 -11.45
N PHE A 733 13.10 29.52 -12.24
CA PHE A 733 11.91 30.28 -11.88
C PHE A 733 10.65 29.45 -12.10
N SER A 734 9.66 29.67 -11.25
CA SER A 734 8.29 29.23 -11.50
C SER A 734 7.35 30.42 -11.35
N ILE A 735 6.62 30.77 -12.39
CA ILE A 735 5.71 31.91 -12.36
C ILE A 735 4.48 31.52 -11.53
N GLY A 736 4.27 32.21 -10.39
CA GLY A 736 3.06 32.16 -9.59
C GLY A 736 2.06 33.20 -10.10
N SER A 737 1.32 32.86 -11.18
CA SER A 737 0.51 33.85 -11.90
C SER A 737 -0.60 34.44 -11.04
N ASN A 738 -1.09 33.72 -10.03
CA ASN A 738 -2.13 34.22 -9.12
C ASN A 738 -1.66 35.45 -8.33
N ASP A 739 -0.56 35.31 -7.59
CA ASP A 739 -0.03 36.42 -6.79
C ASP A 739 0.60 37.50 -7.68
N LEU A 740 1.24 37.12 -8.81
CA LEU A 740 1.74 38.08 -9.78
C LEU A 740 0.62 38.95 -10.37
N THR A 741 -0.53 38.37 -10.69
CA THR A 741 -1.71 39.09 -11.20
C THR A 741 -2.27 40.03 -10.13
N GLN A 742 -2.48 39.53 -8.91
CA GLN A 742 -2.99 40.28 -7.79
C GLN A 742 -2.13 41.53 -7.53
N LEU A 743 -0.81 41.36 -7.50
CA LEU A 743 0.13 42.43 -7.17
C LEU A 743 0.39 43.39 -8.37
N THR A 744 0.32 42.90 -9.58
CA THR A 744 0.43 43.71 -10.79
C THR A 744 -0.78 44.62 -10.95
N LEU A 745 -2.00 44.12 -10.67
CA LEU A 745 -3.23 44.91 -10.77
C LEU A 745 -3.56 45.68 -9.48
N GLY A 746 -2.86 45.38 -8.37
CA GLY A 746 -3.10 46.03 -7.07
C GLY A 746 -4.47 45.72 -6.49
N LEU A 747 -4.92 44.47 -6.58
CA LEU A 747 -6.23 44.02 -6.09
C LEU A 747 -6.08 42.80 -5.18
N ASP A 748 -7.08 42.61 -4.33
CA ASP A 748 -7.22 41.42 -3.51
C ASP A 748 -8.22 40.46 -4.19
N ARG A 749 -7.70 39.28 -4.65
CA ARG A 749 -8.52 38.27 -5.33
C ARG A 749 -9.61 37.65 -4.45
N ASP A 750 -9.38 37.64 -3.12
CA ASP A 750 -10.30 37.06 -2.14
C ASP A 750 -11.42 38.07 -1.76
N SER A 751 -11.31 39.33 -2.17
CA SER A 751 -12.34 40.34 -1.96
C SER A 751 -13.46 40.26 -2.99
N SER A 752 -14.64 39.88 -2.56
CA SER A 752 -15.85 39.80 -3.43
C SER A 752 -16.17 41.11 -4.19
N LEU A 753 -15.69 42.25 -3.70
CA LEU A 753 -15.94 43.56 -4.31
C LEU A 753 -15.10 43.81 -5.55
N VAL A 754 -13.88 43.28 -5.62
CA VAL A 754 -12.92 43.54 -6.70
C VAL A 754 -12.44 42.28 -7.41
N ALA A 755 -12.79 41.05 -6.97
CA ALA A 755 -12.40 39.80 -7.56
C ALA A 755 -12.74 39.69 -9.08
N HIS A 756 -13.81 40.35 -9.51
CA HIS A 756 -14.21 40.41 -10.92
C HIS A 756 -13.19 41.12 -11.83
N LEU A 757 -12.24 41.88 -11.28
CA LEU A 757 -11.16 42.55 -11.99
C LEU A 757 -9.92 41.65 -12.14
N PHE A 758 -9.90 40.49 -11.45
CA PHE A 758 -8.80 39.53 -11.51
C PHE A 758 -8.84 38.79 -12.87
N ASP A 759 -7.84 39.06 -13.71
CA ASP A 759 -7.68 38.37 -14.99
C ASP A 759 -6.18 38.20 -15.30
N GLU A 760 -5.69 36.97 -15.26
CA GLU A 760 -4.31 36.62 -15.59
C GLU A 760 -3.95 36.93 -17.04
N ARG A 761 -4.95 37.08 -17.94
CA ARG A 761 -4.79 37.43 -19.34
C ARG A 761 -4.63 38.92 -19.59
N SER A 762 -4.72 39.75 -18.54
CA SER A 762 -4.62 41.21 -18.72
C SER A 762 -3.30 41.61 -19.38
N PRO A 763 -3.28 42.67 -20.22
CA PRO A 763 -2.07 43.09 -20.95
C PRO A 763 -0.87 43.39 -20.04
N GLY A 764 -1.12 43.90 -18.82
CA GLY A 764 -0.07 44.18 -17.84
C GLY A 764 0.59 42.89 -17.33
N VAL A 765 -0.20 41.88 -16.99
CA VAL A 765 0.29 40.59 -16.51
C VAL A 765 1.02 39.85 -17.62
N LYS A 766 0.45 39.78 -18.85
CA LYS A 766 1.14 39.17 -20.00
C LYS A 766 2.49 39.81 -20.28
N ARG A 767 2.62 41.13 -20.12
CA ARG A 767 3.89 41.84 -20.29
C ARG A 767 4.89 41.43 -19.21
N MET A 768 4.48 41.34 -17.93
CA MET A 768 5.33 40.87 -16.84
C MET A 768 5.82 39.43 -17.08
N VAL A 769 4.91 38.52 -17.44
CA VAL A 769 5.21 37.11 -17.77
C VAL A 769 6.21 37.00 -18.90
N LYS A 770 6.00 37.76 -20.00
CA LYS A 770 6.92 37.83 -21.14
C LYS A 770 8.32 38.30 -20.71
N MET A 771 8.42 39.37 -19.93
CA MET A 771 9.70 39.89 -19.43
C MET A 771 10.44 38.83 -18.59
N ALA A 772 9.71 38.13 -17.67
CA ALA A 772 10.30 37.09 -16.84
C ALA A 772 10.87 35.95 -17.68
N ILE A 773 10.10 35.47 -18.70
CA ILE A 773 10.53 34.38 -19.57
C ILE A 773 11.78 34.81 -20.36
N GLN A 774 11.77 35.98 -20.98
CA GLN A 774 12.88 36.49 -21.78
C GLN A 774 14.16 36.63 -20.94
N THR A 775 14.08 37.27 -19.77
CA THR A 775 15.26 37.47 -18.88
C THR A 775 15.80 36.15 -18.34
N ALA A 776 14.95 35.21 -17.96
CA ALA A 776 15.37 33.86 -17.53
C ALA A 776 16.14 33.11 -18.63
N LYS A 777 15.64 33.18 -19.89
CA LYS A 777 16.30 32.58 -21.05
C LYS A 777 17.65 33.24 -21.35
N GLU A 778 17.73 34.57 -21.33
CA GLU A 778 18.99 35.32 -21.52
C GLU A 778 20.06 34.94 -20.53
N ASN A 779 19.64 34.59 -19.27
CA ASN A 779 20.52 34.13 -18.21
C ASN A 779 20.68 32.59 -18.15
N ASN A 780 20.21 31.83 -19.15
CA ASN A 780 20.25 30.37 -19.19
C ASN A 780 19.62 29.71 -17.96
N ARG A 781 18.53 30.26 -17.45
CA ARG A 781 17.76 29.68 -16.35
C ARG A 781 16.47 29.07 -16.86
N LYS A 782 16.08 27.96 -16.22
CA LYS A 782 14.79 27.34 -16.47
C LYS A 782 13.67 28.22 -15.94
N ILE A 783 12.56 28.28 -16.68
CA ILE A 783 11.36 28.99 -16.25
C ILE A 783 10.11 28.20 -16.61
N GLY A 784 9.29 27.96 -15.60
CA GLY A 784 7.97 27.36 -15.73
C GLY A 784 6.88 28.26 -15.18
N ILE A 785 5.63 27.79 -15.25
CA ILE A 785 4.46 28.41 -14.64
C ILE A 785 3.69 27.37 -13.84
N CYS A 786 3.14 27.75 -12.70
CA CYS A 786 2.36 26.86 -11.85
C CYS A 786 1.03 27.46 -11.35
N GLY A 787 0.64 28.61 -11.86
CA GLY A 787 -0.67 29.21 -11.60
C GLY A 787 -1.80 28.52 -12.37
N GLN A 788 -3.04 28.93 -12.14
CA GLN A 788 -4.20 28.30 -12.75
C GLN A 788 -4.49 28.75 -14.18
N GLY A 789 -4.00 29.93 -14.58
CA GLY A 789 -4.29 30.50 -15.89
C GLY A 789 -4.16 29.55 -17.07
N PRO A 790 -3.08 28.74 -17.19
CA PRO A 790 -2.95 27.79 -18.30
C PRO A 790 -3.96 26.63 -18.27
N SER A 791 -4.47 26.24 -17.09
CA SER A 791 -5.51 25.22 -16.96
C SER A 791 -6.87 25.76 -17.37
N ASP A 792 -7.15 27.02 -17.02
CA ASP A 792 -8.48 27.63 -17.20
C ASP A 792 -8.63 28.26 -18.60
N TYR A 793 -7.51 28.75 -19.21
CA TYR A 793 -7.52 29.51 -20.45
C TYR A 793 -6.53 28.96 -21.47
N PRO A 794 -6.95 28.18 -22.48
CA PRO A 794 -6.10 27.64 -23.54
C PRO A 794 -5.28 28.70 -24.30
N GLU A 795 -5.87 29.90 -24.52
CA GLU A 795 -5.16 31.00 -25.16
C GLU A 795 -4.02 31.56 -24.29
N PHE A 796 -4.06 31.39 -22.98
CA PHE A 796 -2.96 31.76 -22.12
C PHE A 796 -1.82 30.72 -22.19
N ALA A 797 -2.16 29.42 -22.23
CA ALA A 797 -1.19 28.37 -22.49
C ALA A 797 -0.49 28.58 -23.86
N ARG A 798 -1.24 28.92 -24.89
CA ARG A 798 -0.69 29.28 -26.22
C ARG A 798 0.31 30.44 -26.14
N PHE A 799 -0.06 31.54 -25.50
CA PHE A 799 0.82 32.69 -25.30
C PHE A 799 2.13 32.28 -24.63
N LEU A 800 2.11 31.42 -23.58
CA LEU A 800 3.31 30.96 -22.89
C LEU A 800 4.25 30.15 -23.80
N VAL A 801 3.70 29.23 -24.61
CA VAL A 801 4.47 28.44 -25.56
C VAL A 801 5.11 29.36 -26.63
N GLU A 802 4.38 30.36 -27.14
CA GLU A 802 4.89 31.36 -28.07
C GLU A 802 6.05 32.20 -27.49
N GLN A 803 6.05 32.44 -26.17
CA GLN A 803 7.17 33.13 -25.50
C GLN A 803 8.34 32.17 -25.17
N GLY A 804 8.22 30.85 -25.44
CA GLY A 804 9.27 29.85 -25.22
C GLY A 804 9.45 29.40 -23.79
N ILE A 805 8.38 29.30 -23.02
CA ILE A 805 8.42 28.77 -21.65
C ILE A 805 8.92 27.31 -21.65
N ASP A 806 9.65 26.88 -20.58
CA ASP A 806 10.19 25.51 -20.52
C ASP A 806 9.17 24.50 -20.02
N SER A 807 8.29 24.90 -19.09
CA SER A 807 7.28 23.99 -18.52
C SER A 807 5.99 24.71 -18.14
N ILE A 808 4.89 23.99 -18.26
CA ILE A 808 3.57 24.43 -17.81
C ILE A 808 3.05 23.37 -16.82
N SER A 809 2.80 23.78 -15.59
CA SER A 809 2.21 22.92 -14.56
C SER A 809 0.71 23.14 -14.50
N LEU A 810 -0.05 22.06 -14.63
CA LEU A 810 -1.49 22.04 -14.80
C LEU A 810 -2.17 21.30 -13.63
N ASN A 811 -3.44 21.58 -13.44
CA ASN A 811 -4.27 20.74 -12.63
C ASN A 811 -4.45 19.37 -13.30
N PRO A 812 -4.53 18.25 -12.53
CA PRO A 812 -4.56 16.91 -13.11
C PRO A 812 -5.65 16.66 -14.15
N ASP A 813 -6.84 17.26 -13.97
CA ASP A 813 -8.00 17.17 -14.86
C ASP A 813 -7.79 17.81 -16.24
N THR A 814 -6.87 18.74 -16.36
CA THR A 814 -6.61 19.48 -17.61
C THR A 814 -5.37 18.99 -18.37
N VAL A 815 -4.54 18.12 -17.77
CA VAL A 815 -3.24 17.68 -18.30
C VAL A 815 -3.35 17.11 -19.71
N VAL A 816 -4.26 16.17 -19.95
CA VAL A 816 -4.39 15.47 -21.23
C VAL A 816 -4.86 16.42 -22.32
N LYS A 817 -5.90 17.20 -22.04
CA LYS A 817 -6.48 18.16 -22.98
C LYS A 817 -5.45 19.21 -23.40
N THR A 818 -4.81 19.83 -22.41
CA THR A 818 -3.82 20.89 -22.67
C THR A 818 -2.56 20.34 -23.38
N ARG A 819 -2.15 19.09 -23.08
CA ARG A 819 -1.04 18.44 -23.80
C ARG A 819 -1.33 18.28 -25.29
N LEU A 820 -2.54 17.85 -25.66
CA LEU A 820 -2.97 17.74 -27.06
C LEU A 820 -2.96 19.12 -27.76
N GLU A 821 -3.54 20.12 -27.09
CA GLU A 821 -3.56 21.49 -27.65
C GLU A 821 -2.16 22.06 -27.86
N ILE A 822 -1.23 21.86 -26.93
CA ILE A 822 0.16 22.33 -27.04
C ILE A 822 0.90 21.58 -28.16
N ALA A 823 0.70 20.26 -28.27
CA ALA A 823 1.32 19.48 -29.34
C ALA A 823 0.89 19.96 -30.73
N ASP A 824 -0.40 20.22 -30.94
CA ASP A 824 -0.94 20.77 -32.19
C ASP A 824 -0.35 22.14 -32.49
N MET A 825 -0.21 22.98 -31.47
CA MET A 825 0.40 24.31 -31.62
C MET A 825 1.87 24.24 -32.03
N GLU A 826 2.65 23.39 -31.31
CA GLU A 826 4.08 23.24 -31.60
C GLU A 826 4.33 22.66 -32.99
N GLN A 827 3.45 21.79 -33.50
CA GLN A 827 3.49 21.31 -34.87
C GLN A 827 3.21 22.44 -35.90
N GLN A 828 2.32 23.38 -35.56
CA GLN A 828 2.02 24.53 -36.43
C GLN A 828 3.13 25.58 -36.42
N MET A 829 3.91 25.65 -35.35
CA MET A 829 5.03 26.60 -35.21
C MET A 829 6.32 26.11 -35.87
N GLY A 830 6.41 24.82 -36.27
CA GLY A 830 7.56 24.21 -36.97
C GLY A 830 8.58 23.70 -36.04
#